data_d0218ee4d20222bda4b57a82f076435c
#
_entry.id   d0218ee4d20222bda4b57a82f076435c
#
_cell.length_a   1.000
_cell.length_b   1.000
_cell.length_c   1.000
_cell.angle_alpha   90.00
_cell.angle_beta   90.00
_cell.angle_gamma   90.00
#
_symmetry.space_group_name_H-M   'P 1'
#
loop_
_entity.id
_entity.type
_entity.pdbx_description
1 polymer ?
#
loop_
_entity_poly.entity_id
_entity_poly.type
_entity_poly.pdbx_seq_one_letter_code
_entity_poly.pdbx_strand_id
1 'polypeptide(L)'
;MASVFRSEEMCLSQLFLQVEAAYCCVAELGELGLVQFKDLNVDVNSFQRKFVNEVRRCESMERILRFLEDEIKNEIEVQWLEKSPPTPLPREMITLETVLEKLEGELQEANQNHQALKKSFLELTELKYLLKKTQDFFETETNLPDDFFTEDTSGLLELRAMPAYMAGKLGFTAGVINRERMASFERLLWRVCRGNIYLKFSEMDTVLEDPVTKEEMKKNMFIIFYQGEQLRQKIRKICEGFRATIYPCPEPAAERKEMLAGINTRLEDIVTVITQTESHRQSLLQEAAANWHSWVVKVQKMKAIYHILNMCNIDVTQQCIIAEIWFPVADTGRIKKALEQGMELSGSSMAPILTAVQSKTAPPTFNRTNKFTAGFQNIVDAYGVGNYREINPAPYTIITFPFLFAVMFGDCGHGTVMLLAALWMVRNERRFLAQKTDNEIWNTFFQGRYLILLMGIFSIYTGFIYNDCFSKAFNIFGSSWSVRPMFRNGTWNMETMETNPLLQLNPAIPGVYSGNPYPFGIDPIWNLASNKLTFLNSYKMKMSVILGIVQMTFGVILSLFNHIYFRKMLNILLQFIPEMIFMLCLFGYLVFMIIFKWCYYDVHVSQKAPSILIHFINMFMFNYNDPSNAPLYKHQLQASMIQEHTAEDIEGDNLNPPRRADVHRAQEDYEEEFNFGDIFVHQAIHTIEYCLGCISNTASYLRLWALSLAHAELSEVLWTMVMNIGLRLRGWGGLVGVFIIFAVFAVLTVAILLIMEGLSAFLHALRLHWVEFQNKFYVGAGYKFSPFSFKNILDGTVEE
;
A
#
# COMPACT_ATOMS: atom_id res chain seq x y z
N MET A 1 5.18 -29.97 -14.46
CA MET A 1 6.06 -28.88 -14.95
C MET A 1 5.39 -27.95 -15.96
N ALA A 2 4.49 -28.44 -16.81
CA ALA A 2 3.79 -27.60 -17.78
C ALA A 2 2.92 -26.48 -17.16
N SER A 3 2.45 -26.63 -15.93
CA SER A 3 1.59 -25.68 -15.23
C SER A 3 2.29 -24.44 -14.69
N VAL A 4 3.63 -24.44 -14.63
CA VAL A 4 4.39 -23.28 -14.12
C VAL A 4 4.53 -22.20 -15.19
N PHE A 5 4.66 -22.60 -16.46
CA PHE A 5 4.88 -21.69 -17.58
C PHE A 5 3.59 -21.20 -18.25
N ARG A 6 2.49 -21.85 -17.99
CA ARG A 6 1.18 -21.48 -18.53
C ARG A 6 0.14 -21.48 -17.43
N SER A 7 -0.97 -20.77 -17.64
CA SER A 7 -2.10 -20.81 -16.71
C SER A 7 -2.67 -22.23 -16.65
N GLU A 8 -3.25 -22.58 -15.49
CA GLU A 8 -3.87 -23.90 -15.32
C GLU A 8 -5.09 -24.07 -16.22
N GLU A 9 -5.37 -25.32 -16.59
CA GLU A 9 -6.59 -25.67 -17.33
C GLU A 9 -7.80 -25.44 -16.43
N MET A 10 -8.78 -24.71 -16.94
CA MET A 10 -10.02 -24.39 -16.23
C MET A 10 -11.19 -25.15 -16.83
N CYS A 11 -12.13 -25.52 -16.01
CA CYS A 11 -13.34 -26.19 -16.41
C CYS A 11 -14.55 -25.37 -15.95
N LEU A 12 -15.50 -25.16 -16.87
CA LEU A 12 -16.83 -24.65 -16.51
C LEU A 12 -17.75 -25.85 -16.26
N SER A 13 -18.35 -25.89 -15.10
CA SER A 13 -19.30 -26.94 -14.76
C SER A 13 -20.59 -26.33 -14.21
N GLN A 14 -21.71 -26.98 -14.52
CA GLN A 14 -22.96 -26.69 -13.85
C GLN A 14 -23.05 -27.56 -12.59
N LEU A 15 -23.32 -26.91 -11.49
CA LEU A 15 -23.51 -27.53 -10.19
C LEU A 15 -24.99 -27.50 -9.84
N PHE A 16 -25.56 -28.70 -9.61
CA PHE A 16 -26.95 -28.86 -9.15
C PHE A 16 -26.93 -29.22 -7.69
N LEU A 17 -27.52 -28.36 -6.88
CA LEU A 17 -27.61 -28.51 -5.43
C LEU A 17 -29.06 -28.57 -5.00
N GLN A 18 -29.37 -29.38 -4.03
CA GLN A 18 -30.66 -29.32 -3.35
C GLN A 18 -30.71 -28.06 -2.48
N VAL A 19 -31.83 -27.37 -2.40
CA VAL A 19 -31.97 -26.11 -1.67
C VAL A 19 -31.52 -26.24 -0.21
N GLU A 20 -31.80 -27.35 0.42
CA GLU A 20 -31.43 -27.61 1.83
C GLU A 20 -29.93 -27.79 2.02
N ALA A 21 -29.25 -28.41 1.05
CA ALA A 21 -27.80 -28.64 1.08
C ALA A 21 -26.96 -27.49 0.55
N ALA A 22 -27.57 -26.56 -0.17
CA ALA A 22 -26.86 -25.53 -0.89
C ALA A 22 -25.97 -24.66 0.01
N TYR A 23 -26.49 -24.26 1.14
CA TYR A 23 -25.73 -23.45 2.10
C TYR A 23 -24.47 -24.18 2.60
N CYS A 24 -24.59 -25.40 3.03
CA CYS A 24 -23.46 -26.18 3.53
C CYS A 24 -22.43 -26.49 2.43
N CYS A 25 -22.91 -26.83 1.23
CA CYS A 25 -22.02 -27.07 0.08
C CYS A 25 -21.25 -25.81 -0.33
N VAL A 26 -21.89 -24.65 -0.38
CA VAL A 26 -21.23 -23.38 -0.67
C VAL A 26 -20.25 -22.99 0.44
N ALA A 27 -20.58 -23.27 1.69
CA ALA A 27 -19.69 -23.04 2.82
C ALA A 27 -18.40 -23.88 2.71
N GLU A 28 -18.52 -25.16 2.38
CA GLU A 28 -17.34 -26.03 2.18
C GLU A 28 -16.51 -25.63 0.95
N LEU A 29 -17.14 -25.20 -0.13
CA LEU A 29 -16.43 -24.63 -1.28
C LEU A 29 -15.70 -23.33 -0.94
N GLY A 30 -16.27 -22.49 -0.10
CA GLY A 30 -15.65 -21.28 0.40
C GLY A 30 -14.44 -21.54 1.30
N GLU A 31 -14.49 -22.57 2.14
CA GLU A 31 -13.33 -23.01 2.94
C GLU A 31 -12.23 -23.60 2.06
N LEU A 32 -12.58 -24.31 0.99
CA LEU A 32 -11.63 -24.84 0.03
C LEU A 32 -10.94 -23.74 -0.79
N GLY A 33 -11.68 -22.70 -1.21
CA GLY A 33 -11.15 -21.53 -1.90
C GLY A 33 -10.64 -21.76 -3.32
N LEU A 34 -11.21 -22.74 -4.06
CA LEU A 34 -10.77 -23.13 -5.41
C LEU A 34 -11.82 -22.91 -6.50
N VAL A 35 -12.98 -22.36 -6.17
CA VAL A 35 -14.13 -22.26 -7.07
C VAL A 35 -14.55 -20.82 -7.26
N GLN A 36 -14.70 -20.39 -8.50
CA GLN A 36 -15.30 -19.10 -8.84
C GLN A 36 -16.73 -19.31 -9.34
N PHE A 37 -17.68 -18.63 -8.72
CA PHE A 37 -19.07 -18.65 -9.13
C PHE A 37 -19.33 -17.60 -10.22
N LYS A 38 -20.06 -17.98 -11.24
CA LYS A 38 -20.52 -17.09 -12.30
C LYS A 38 -21.91 -16.56 -11.95
N ASP A 39 -22.12 -15.27 -12.05
CA ASP A 39 -23.44 -14.67 -11.82
C ASP A 39 -24.38 -15.01 -12.98
N LEU A 40 -25.42 -15.78 -12.70
CA LEU A 40 -26.47 -16.14 -13.65
C LEU A 40 -27.66 -15.16 -13.63
N ASN A 41 -27.70 -14.25 -12.67
CA ASN A 41 -28.78 -13.31 -12.43
C ASN A 41 -28.38 -11.86 -12.75
N VAL A 42 -27.52 -11.63 -13.71
CA VAL A 42 -27.04 -10.29 -14.09
C VAL A 42 -28.19 -9.35 -14.45
N ASP A 43 -29.22 -9.88 -15.13
CA ASP A 43 -30.39 -9.11 -15.58
C ASP A 43 -31.42 -8.86 -14.49
N VAL A 44 -31.29 -9.51 -13.34
CA VAL A 44 -32.22 -9.36 -12.21
C VAL A 44 -31.72 -8.27 -11.27
N ASN A 45 -32.58 -7.33 -10.94
CA ASN A 45 -32.28 -6.28 -9.97
C ASN A 45 -31.89 -6.89 -8.62
N SER A 46 -30.85 -6.36 -7.98
CA SER A 46 -30.35 -6.83 -6.68
C SER A 46 -31.42 -6.96 -5.60
N PHE A 47 -32.45 -6.10 -5.63
CA PHE A 47 -33.57 -6.14 -4.68
C PHE A 47 -34.60 -7.26 -4.92
N GLN A 48 -34.57 -7.90 -6.08
CA GLN A 48 -35.51 -8.96 -6.46
C GLN A 48 -34.91 -10.36 -6.31
N ARG A 49 -33.66 -10.47 -5.89
CA ARG A 49 -33.00 -11.75 -5.67
C ARG A 49 -33.56 -12.46 -4.41
N LYS A 50 -33.57 -13.76 -4.42
CA LYS A 50 -34.28 -14.57 -3.40
C LYS A 50 -33.74 -14.42 -1.98
N PHE A 51 -32.44 -14.31 -1.80
CA PHE A 51 -31.78 -14.25 -0.48
C PHE A 51 -31.44 -12.84 -0.03
N VAL A 52 -32.12 -11.82 -0.56
CA VAL A 52 -31.88 -10.42 -0.18
C VAL A 52 -32.19 -10.17 1.30
N ASN A 53 -33.24 -10.82 1.83
CA ASN A 53 -33.63 -10.63 3.23
C ASN A 53 -32.56 -11.17 4.18
N GLU A 54 -31.96 -12.31 3.86
CA GLU A 54 -30.88 -12.91 4.65
C GLU A 54 -29.62 -12.03 4.60
N VAL A 55 -29.29 -11.47 3.45
CA VAL A 55 -28.19 -10.51 3.32
C VAL A 55 -28.44 -9.26 4.18
N ARG A 56 -29.65 -8.71 4.14
CA ARG A 56 -30.02 -7.54 4.99
C ARG A 56 -29.92 -7.87 6.47
N ARG A 57 -30.28 -9.09 6.89
CA ARG A 57 -30.10 -9.53 8.28
C ARG A 57 -28.64 -9.59 8.66
N CYS A 58 -27.78 -10.12 7.77
CA CYS A 58 -26.33 -10.09 7.98
C CYS A 58 -25.78 -8.67 8.07
N GLU A 59 -26.25 -7.75 7.22
CA GLU A 59 -25.87 -6.34 7.28
C GLU A 59 -26.33 -5.66 8.58
N SER A 60 -27.50 -6.01 9.09
CA SER A 60 -27.95 -5.54 10.41
C SER A 60 -27.04 -6.04 11.53
N MET A 61 -26.64 -7.31 11.48
CA MET A 61 -25.67 -7.85 12.44
C MET A 61 -24.31 -7.19 12.32
N GLU A 62 -23.84 -6.88 11.11
CA GLU A 62 -22.58 -6.12 10.91
C GLU A 62 -22.67 -4.71 11.51
N ARG A 63 -23.79 -4.05 11.39
CA ARG A 63 -24.02 -2.73 12.00
C ARG A 63 -23.89 -2.81 13.53
N ILE A 64 -24.50 -3.82 14.13
CA ILE A 64 -24.40 -4.07 15.58
C ILE A 64 -22.96 -4.35 15.98
N LEU A 65 -22.24 -5.16 15.21
CA LEU A 65 -20.84 -5.48 15.47
C LEU A 65 -19.92 -4.26 15.34
N ARG A 66 -20.18 -3.36 14.42
CA ARG A 66 -19.44 -2.08 14.31
C ARG A 66 -19.70 -1.19 15.53
N PHE A 67 -20.95 -1.13 15.98
CA PHE A 67 -21.29 -0.41 17.20
C PHE A 67 -20.54 -0.98 18.41
N LEU A 68 -20.52 -2.32 18.55
CA LEU A 68 -19.75 -2.97 19.61
C LEU A 68 -18.25 -2.73 19.49
N GLU A 69 -17.72 -2.71 18.27
CA GLU A 69 -16.31 -2.40 18.01
C GLU A 69 -15.93 -1.00 18.50
N ASP A 70 -16.74 0.01 18.18
CA ASP A 70 -16.51 1.39 18.59
C ASP A 70 -16.53 1.54 20.12
N GLU A 71 -17.43 0.82 20.79
CA GLU A 71 -17.49 0.81 22.25
C GLU A 71 -16.31 0.05 22.90
N ILE A 72 -15.89 -1.06 22.31
CA ILE A 72 -14.78 -1.87 22.82
C ILE A 72 -13.42 -1.19 22.61
N LYS A 73 -13.17 -0.59 21.45
CA LYS A 73 -11.89 0.08 21.13
C LYS A 73 -11.50 1.15 22.15
N ASN A 74 -12.49 1.81 22.72
CA ASN A 74 -12.26 2.90 23.67
C ASN A 74 -11.83 2.41 25.07
N GLU A 75 -12.03 1.14 25.42
CA GLU A 75 -11.91 0.67 26.79
C GLU A 75 -11.16 -0.65 27.00
N ILE A 76 -11.20 -1.58 26.05
CA ILE A 76 -10.69 -2.96 26.22
C ILE A 76 -9.96 -3.43 24.97
N GLU A 77 -8.89 -4.21 25.15
CA GLU A 77 -8.21 -4.88 24.04
C GLU A 77 -9.01 -6.08 23.54
N VAL A 78 -9.19 -6.17 22.22
CA VAL A 78 -9.89 -7.27 21.57
C VAL A 78 -9.00 -8.51 21.56
N GLN A 79 -9.54 -9.66 21.94
CA GLN A 79 -8.86 -10.95 21.81
C GLN A 79 -8.96 -11.46 20.37
N TRP A 80 -7.82 -11.52 19.69
CA TRP A 80 -7.74 -12.08 18.35
C TRP A 80 -7.61 -13.59 18.39
N LEU A 81 -8.47 -14.29 17.67
CA LEU A 81 -8.40 -15.76 17.55
C LEU A 81 -7.32 -16.15 16.53
N GLU A 82 -6.49 -17.12 16.90
CA GLU A 82 -5.47 -17.67 16.00
C GLU A 82 -6.07 -18.47 14.83
N LYS A 83 -7.22 -19.09 15.04
CA LYS A 83 -7.94 -19.88 14.03
C LYS A 83 -9.31 -19.27 13.76
N SER A 84 -9.68 -19.18 12.47
CA SER A 84 -11.04 -18.78 12.13
C SER A 84 -12.06 -19.81 12.62
N PRO A 85 -13.18 -19.37 13.21
CA PRO A 85 -14.22 -20.29 13.64
C PRO A 85 -14.85 -21.01 12.42
N PRO A 86 -15.40 -22.21 12.60
CA PRO A 86 -16.12 -22.92 11.54
C PRO A 86 -17.33 -22.11 11.08
N THR A 87 -17.74 -22.32 9.84
CA THR A 87 -18.92 -21.67 9.27
C THR A 87 -20.17 -22.07 10.05
N PRO A 88 -20.97 -21.11 10.55
CA PRO A 88 -22.18 -21.42 11.30
C PRO A 88 -23.26 -22.01 10.38
N LEU A 89 -24.09 -22.88 10.93
CA LEU A 89 -25.27 -23.42 10.25
C LEU A 89 -26.37 -22.33 10.14
N PRO A 90 -27.31 -22.43 9.20
CA PRO A 90 -28.38 -21.43 9.05
C PRO A 90 -29.23 -21.24 10.32
N ARG A 91 -29.38 -22.28 11.14
CA ARG A 91 -30.08 -22.21 12.42
C ARG A 91 -29.35 -21.34 13.46
N GLU A 92 -28.02 -21.35 13.43
CA GLU A 92 -27.19 -20.56 14.33
C GLU A 92 -27.26 -19.06 14.02
N MET A 93 -27.66 -18.67 12.80
CA MET A 93 -27.87 -17.30 12.41
C MET A 93 -28.93 -16.61 13.28
N ILE A 94 -30.05 -17.29 13.54
CA ILE A 94 -31.16 -16.75 14.36
C ILE A 94 -30.70 -16.58 15.81
N THR A 95 -29.99 -17.55 16.33
CA THR A 95 -29.43 -17.47 17.70
C THR A 95 -28.39 -16.35 17.83
N LEU A 96 -27.54 -16.21 16.86
CA LEU A 96 -26.53 -15.14 16.84
C LEU A 96 -27.18 -13.75 16.73
N GLU A 97 -28.17 -13.61 15.86
CA GLU A 97 -28.95 -12.37 15.71
C GLU A 97 -29.63 -11.97 17.03
N THR A 98 -30.31 -12.89 17.69
CA THR A 98 -30.97 -12.65 19.00
C THR A 98 -29.95 -12.29 20.10
N VAL A 99 -28.78 -12.91 20.12
CA VAL A 99 -27.72 -12.60 21.09
C VAL A 99 -27.17 -11.19 20.83
N LEU A 100 -26.89 -10.84 19.58
CA LEU A 100 -26.36 -9.52 19.21
C LEU A 100 -27.37 -8.40 19.46
N GLU A 101 -28.64 -8.58 19.11
CA GLU A 101 -29.70 -7.60 19.38
C GLU A 101 -29.91 -7.37 20.86
N LYS A 102 -29.92 -8.46 21.64
CA LYS A 102 -30.01 -8.39 23.11
C LYS A 102 -28.84 -7.61 23.70
N LEU A 103 -27.62 -7.94 23.28
CA LEU A 103 -26.41 -7.28 23.75
C LEU A 103 -26.36 -5.80 23.38
N GLU A 104 -26.77 -5.44 22.13
CA GLU A 104 -26.92 -4.05 21.69
C GLU A 104 -27.90 -3.29 22.58
N GLY A 105 -29.09 -3.90 22.84
CA GLY A 105 -30.11 -3.29 23.68
C GLY A 105 -29.64 -3.05 25.11
N GLU A 106 -29.02 -4.06 25.72
CA GLU A 106 -28.50 -3.98 27.10
C GLU A 106 -27.38 -2.92 27.19
N LEU A 107 -26.49 -2.86 26.20
CA LEU A 107 -25.40 -1.87 26.19
C LEU A 107 -25.90 -0.45 25.94
N GLN A 108 -26.86 -0.25 25.05
CA GLN A 108 -27.49 1.05 24.81
C GLN A 108 -28.24 1.55 26.05
N GLU A 109 -28.97 0.66 26.73
CA GLU A 109 -29.65 0.98 27.97
C GLU A 109 -28.64 1.35 29.08
N ALA A 110 -27.57 0.57 29.22
CA ALA A 110 -26.50 0.88 30.17
C ALA A 110 -25.82 2.22 29.88
N ASN A 111 -25.57 2.55 28.60
CA ASN A 111 -24.98 3.83 28.20
C ASN A 111 -25.93 5.00 28.49
N GLN A 112 -27.22 4.85 28.20
CA GLN A 112 -28.20 5.89 28.48
C GLN A 112 -28.36 6.12 29.98
N ASN A 113 -28.45 5.03 30.77
CA ASN A 113 -28.53 5.12 32.23
C ASN A 113 -27.26 5.77 32.81
N HIS A 114 -26.10 5.42 32.32
CA HIS A 114 -24.84 6.00 32.75
C HIS A 114 -24.75 7.50 32.44
N GLN A 115 -25.20 7.92 31.25
CA GLN A 115 -25.25 9.34 30.90
C GLN A 115 -26.26 10.11 31.77
N ALA A 116 -27.44 9.53 32.02
CA ALA A 116 -28.45 10.14 32.88
C ALA A 116 -27.94 10.28 34.32
N LEU A 117 -27.29 9.25 34.86
CA LEU A 117 -26.69 9.28 36.20
C LEU A 117 -25.53 10.29 36.28
N LYS A 118 -24.66 10.36 35.30
CA LYS A 118 -23.60 11.38 35.26
C LYS A 118 -24.16 12.79 35.21
N LYS A 119 -25.24 13.02 34.45
CA LYS A 119 -25.91 14.32 34.42
C LYS A 119 -26.51 14.67 35.77
N SER A 120 -27.19 13.75 36.43
CA SER A 120 -27.74 13.96 37.78
C SER A 120 -26.63 14.20 38.80
N PHE A 121 -25.54 13.51 38.73
CA PHE A 121 -24.35 13.70 39.57
C PHE A 121 -23.75 15.10 39.38
N LEU A 122 -23.64 15.57 38.13
CA LEU A 122 -23.20 16.92 37.82
C LEU A 122 -24.11 17.99 38.47
N GLU A 123 -25.42 17.84 38.26
CA GLU A 123 -26.41 18.79 38.81
C GLU A 123 -26.36 18.84 40.33
N LEU A 124 -26.26 17.69 40.99
CA LEU A 124 -26.16 17.62 42.45
C LEU A 124 -24.80 18.16 42.98
N THR A 125 -23.73 17.95 42.23
CA THR A 125 -22.41 18.48 42.57
C THR A 125 -22.39 20.02 42.47
N GLU A 126 -23.01 20.56 41.43
CA GLU A 126 -23.19 22.01 41.29
C GLU A 126 -24.04 22.60 42.43
N LEU A 127 -25.12 21.93 42.79
CA LEU A 127 -25.98 22.33 43.88
C LEU A 127 -25.28 22.28 45.23
N LYS A 128 -24.54 21.20 45.50
CA LYS A 128 -23.70 21.07 46.70
C LYS A 128 -22.73 22.23 46.85
N TYR A 129 -22.02 22.52 45.77
CA TYR A 129 -21.01 23.58 45.78
C TYR A 129 -21.64 24.97 45.96
N LEU A 130 -22.80 25.19 45.28
CA LEU A 130 -23.57 26.40 45.41
C LEU A 130 -24.05 26.63 46.85
N LEU A 131 -24.62 25.59 47.48
CA LEU A 131 -25.08 25.68 48.88
C LEU A 131 -23.95 25.92 49.86
N LYS A 132 -22.82 25.26 49.68
CA LYS A 132 -21.64 25.47 50.51
C LYS A 132 -21.12 26.90 50.42
N LYS A 133 -20.95 27.42 49.23
CA LYS A 133 -20.47 28.80 49.03
C LYS A 133 -21.48 29.86 49.45
N THR A 134 -22.78 29.56 49.28
CA THR A 134 -23.82 30.45 49.76
C THR A 134 -23.80 30.50 51.28
N GLN A 135 -23.61 29.39 51.95
CA GLN A 135 -23.46 29.33 53.39
C GLN A 135 -22.21 30.11 53.89
N ASP A 136 -21.03 29.88 53.28
CA ASP A 136 -19.81 30.61 53.58
C ASP A 136 -19.99 32.12 53.39
N PHE A 137 -20.74 32.53 52.36
CA PHE A 137 -21.03 33.93 52.09
C PHE A 137 -21.85 34.57 53.24
N PHE A 138 -22.90 33.93 53.69
CA PHE A 138 -23.74 34.43 54.75
C PHE A 138 -23.04 34.35 56.13
N GLU A 139 -22.21 33.35 56.39
CA GLU A 139 -21.42 33.24 57.63
C GLU A 139 -20.32 34.30 57.68
N THR A 140 -19.70 34.65 56.56
CA THR A 140 -18.65 35.67 56.48
C THR A 140 -19.24 37.10 56.83
N GLU A 141 -20.46 37.38 56.35
CA GLU A 141 -21.14 38.62 56.60
C GLU A 141 -21.63 38.73 58.07
N THR A 142 -21.94 37.62 58.73
CA THR A 142 -22.33 37.64 60.18
C THR A 142 -21.16 37.71 61.09
N ASN A 143 -19.95 37.41 60.69
CA ASN A 143 -18.72 37.44 61.48
C ASN A 143 -17.86 38.69 61.23
N LEU A 144 -18.39 39.78 60.63
CA LEU A 144 -17.72 41.02 60.56
C LEU A 144 -17.65 41.61 62.01
N PRO A 145 -16.44 41.91 62.58
CA PRO A 145 -16.33 42.46 63.90
C PRO A 145 -17.03 43.82 63.98
N ASP A 146 -17.73 44.05 65.11
CA ASP A 146 -18.45 45.31 65.43
C ASP A 146 -17.54 46.54 65.51
N ASP A 147 -16.24 46.40 65.31
CA ASP A 147 -15.24 47.45 65.45
C ASP A 147 -15.12 48.44 64.26
N PHE A 148 -15.88 48.28 63.23
CA PHE A 148 -15.84 49.21 62.09
C PHE A 148 -16.97 50.21 62.00
N PHE A 149 -17.77 50.38 63.10
CA PHE A 149 -18.78 51.40 63.23
C PHE A 149 -18.32 52.49 64.11
N THR A 150 -17.37 53.30 63.64
CA THR A 150 -17.07 54.61 64.25
C THR A 150 -17.89 55.67 63.54
N GLU A 151 -18.76 56.30 64.37
CA GLU A 151 -19.23 57.67 64.42
C GLU A 151 -19.98 58.38 63.26
N ASP A 152 -20.35 57.86 62.18
CA ASP A 152 -21.12 58.65 61.20
C ASP A 152 -22.44 57.99 60.69
N THR A 153 -23.05 57.11 61.43
CA THR A 153 -24.28 56.40 61.03
C THR A 153 -25.46 56.58 62.00
N SER A 154 -25.68 57.83 62.46
CA SER A 154 -26.99 58.11 63.11
C SER A 154 -28.19 57.88 62.16
N GLY A 155 -28.03 57.83 60.83
CA GLY A 155 -29.12 57.56 59.91
C GLY A 155 -29.39 56.07 59.68
N LEU A 156 -28.46 55.13 59.97
CA LEU A 156 -28.64 53.69 59.85
C LEU A 156 -29.31 53.04 61.04
N LEU A 157 -29.28 53.68 62.22
CA LEU A 157 -29.96 53.24 63.41
C LEU A 157 -31.47 53.44 63.34
N GLU A 158 -31.95 54.50 62.61
CA GLU A 158 -33.37 54.66 62.26
C GLU A 158 -33.91 53.61 61.36
N LEU A 159 -33.08 53.09 60.44
CA LEU A 159 -33.46 51.98 59.58
C LEU A 159 -33.63 50.66 60.34
N ARG A 160 -32.93 50.48 61.48
CA ARG A 160 -33.06 49.31 62.33
C ARG A 160 -34.33 49.38 63.23
N ALA A 161 -34.90 50.53 63.39
CA ALA A 161 -36.16 50.70 64.13
C ALA A 161 -37.45 50.75 63.29
N MET A 162 -37.31 50.59 61.98
CA MET A 162 -38.53 50.39 61.16
C MET A 162 -39.08 48.98 61.37
N PRO A 163 -40.37 48.85 61.63
CA PRO A 163 -40.98 47.53 61.76
C PRO A 163 -40.79 46.73 60.54
N ALA A 164 -40.41 45.46 60.73
CA ALA A 164 -40.06 44.43 59.69
C ALA A 164 -41.14 44.24 58.63
N TYR A 165 -42.25 44.98 58.66
CA TYR A 165 -43.38 44.96 57.80
C TYR A 165 -43.25 45.87 56.57
N MET A 166 -42.27 46.82 56.56
CA MET A 166 -42.06 47.68 55.38
C MET A 166 -40.71 47.52 54.71
N ALA A 167 -39.79 46.68 55.15
CA ALA A 167 -38.67 46.27 54.46
C ALA A 167 -39.14 45.17 53.44
N GLY A 168 -39.38 45.60 52.22
CA GLY A 168 -39.75 44.67 51.16
C GLY A 168 -38.70 43.51 51.14
N LYS A 169 -39.19 42.26 51.28
CA LYS A 169 -38.30 41.06 51.30
C LYS A 169 -37.37 41.12 50.12
N LEU A 170 -36.08 41.21 50.41
CA LEU A 170 -35.01 41.09 49.44
C LEU A 170 -34.99 39.64 48.99
N GLY A 171 -35.43 39.36 47.77
CA GLY A 171 -35.32 38.04 47.18
C GLY A 171 -33.92 37.83 46.62
N PHE A 172 -33.48 36.59 46.62
CA PHE A 172 -32.24 36.21 45.92
C PHE A 172 -32.45 35.00 45.02
N THR A 173 -31.64 34.94 43.98
CA THR A 173 -31.60 33.78 43.06
C THR A 173 -30.15 33.38 42.93
N ALA A 174 -29.91 32.07 43.11
CA ALA A 174 -28.58 31.52 43.00
C ALA A 174 -28.54 30.55 41.80
N GLY A 175 -27.45 30.51 41.09
CA GLY A 175 -27.29 29.66 39.93
C GLY A 175 -25.83 29.47 39.50
N VAL A 176 -25.68 28.69 38.47
CA VAL A 176 -24.37 28.35 37.87
C VAL A 176 -24.40 28.67 36.38
N ILE A 177 -23.32 29.26 35.88
CA ILE A 177 -23.14 29.64 34.47
C ILE A 177 -21.74 29.28 33.99
N ASN A 178 -21.56 29.04 32.71
CA ASN A 178 -20.24 28.83 32.12
C ASN A 178 -19.39 30.10 32.24
N ARG A 179 -18.11 29.93 32.61
CA ARG A 179 -17.17 31.05 32.87
C ARG A 179 -17.09 32.02 31.69
N GLU A 180 -17.05 31.51 30.46
CA GLU A 180 -16.95 32.30 29.22
C GLU A 180 -18.12 33.27 29.03
N ARG A 181 -19.31 32.89 29.50
CA ARG A 181 -20.55 33.70 29.33
C ARG A 181 -20.78 34.70 30.46
N MET A 182 -20.01 34.59 31.54
CA MET A 182 -20.23 35.40 32.75
C MET A 182 -20.14 36.91 32.50
N ALA A 183 -19.14 37.37 31.75
CA ALA A 183 -18.98 38.79 31.45
C ALA A 183 -20.13 39.40 30.63
N SER A 184 -20.63 38.64 29.67
CA SER A 184 -21.78 39.04 28.86
C SER A 184 -23.09 39.01 29.65
N PHE A 185 -23.25 38.01 30.50
CA PHE A 185 -24.36 37.85 31.41
C PHE A 185 -24.46 39.03 32.39
N GLU A 186 -23.38 39.39 33.04
CA GLU A 186 -23.30 40.51 33.94
C GLU A 186 -23.70 41.83 33.28
N ARG A 187 -23.15 42.14 32.11
CA ARG A 187 -23.45 43.36 31.36
C ARG A 187 -24.92 43.44 30.95
N LEU A 188 -25.52 42.34 30.50
CA LEU A 188 -26.90 42.30 30.11
C LEU A 188 -27.83 42.46 31.31
N LEU A 189 -27.51 41.76 32.40
CA LEU A 189 -28.24 41.80 33.65
C LEU A 189 -28.33 43.25 34.22
N TRP A 190 -27.20 43.97 34.27
CA TRP A 190 -27.13 45.36 34.67
C TRP A 190 -27.96 46.30 33.82
N ARG A 191 -27.94 46.10 32.49
CA ARG A 191 -28.71 46.94 31.55
C ARG A 191 -30.21 46.73 31.69
N VAL A 192 -30.65 45.47 31.76
CA VAL A 192 -32.06 45.12 31.80
C VAL A 192 -32.70 45.51 33.14
N CYS A 193 -31.96 45.32 34.24
CA CYS A 193 -32.43 45.62 35.59
C CYS A 193 -32.18 47.08 36.02
N ARG A 194 -31.59 47.93 35.17
CA ARG A 194 -31.27 49.35 35.43
C ARG A 194 -30.49 49.59 36.75
N GLY A 195 -29.61 48.69 37.10
CA GLY A 195 -28.77 48.75 38.31
C GLY A 195 -29.50 48.39 39.61
N ASN A 196 -30.76 47.99 39.61
CA ASN A 196 -31.51 47.61 40.82
C ASN A 196 -31.28 46.14 41.22
N ILE A 197 -30.09 45.66 41.06
CA ILE A 197 -29.65 44.29 41.44
C ILE A 197 -28.24 44.34 42.04
N TYR A 198 -27.98 43.38 42.90
CA TYR A 198 -26.62 43.11 43.36
C TYR A 198 -26.23 41.71 42.93
N LEU A 199 -25.18 41.63 42.13
CA LEU A 199 -24.63 40.38 41.61
C LEU A 199 -23.31 40.09 42.29
N LYS A 200 -23.18 38.93 42.92
CA LYS A 200 -21.93 38.37 43.37
C LYS A 200 -21.67 37.05 42.73
N PHE A 201 -20.48 36.84 42.22
CA PHE A 201 -20.07 35.57 41.61
C PHE A 201 -18.76 35.06 42.21
N SER A 202 -18.58 33.76 42.12
CA SER A 202 -17.35 33.07 42.55
C SER A 202 -17.03 32.00 41.55
N GLU A 203 -15.75 31.76 41.34
CA GLU A 203 -15.28 30.68 40.49
C GLU A 203 -15.45 29.34 41.21
N MET A 204 -15.82 28.31 40.45
CA MET A 204 -15.80 26.93 40.95
C MET A 204 -14.37 26.39 40.86
N ASP A 205 -13.82 25.91 41.96
CA ASP A 205 -12.47 25.31 42.00
C ASP A 205 -12.42 23.91 41.43
N THR A 206 -13.57 23.24 41.32
CA THR A 206 -13.70 21.91 40.74
C THR A 206 -13.95 21.99 39.26
N VAL A 207 -13.13 21.29 38.48
CA VAL A 207 -13.34 21.10 37.05
C VAL A 207 -14.44 20.04 36.88
N LEU A 208 -15.48 20.38 36.15
CA LEU A 208 -16.59 19.46 35.83
C LEU A 208 -16.45 18.99 34.40
N GLU A 209 -16.69 17.72 34.19
CA GLU A 209 -16.70 17.10 32.84
C GLU A 209 -18.12 17.05 32.29
N ASP A 210 -18.28 17.42 31.00
CA ASP A 210 -19.55 17.24 30.30
C ASP A 210 -19.82 15.75 30.11
N PRO A 211 -20.96 15.22 30.51
CA PRO A 211 -21.28 13.82 30.36
C PRO A 211 -21.41 13.37 28.90
N VAL A 212 -21.56 14.29 27.94
CA VAL A 212 -21.70 13.98 26.51
C VAL A 212 -20.39 14.17 25.75
N THR A 213 -19.76 15.35 25.88
CA THR A 213 -18.55 15.69 25.11
C THR A 213 -17.26 15.27 25.81
N LYS A 214 -17.31 14.92 27.10
CA LYS A 214 -16.12 14.65 27.96
C LYS A 214 -15.13 15.81 28.04
N GLU A 215 -15.57 17.02 27.66
CA GLU A 215 -14.76 18.22 27.74
C GLU A 215 -14.82 18.82 29.15
N GLU A 216 -13.70 19.39 29.59
CA GLU A 216 -13.64 20.09 30.87
C GLU A 216 -14.44 21.39 30.80
N MET A 217 -15.46 21.50 31.66
CA MET A 217 -16.26 22.71 31.78
C MET A 217 -15.84 23.51 33.00
N LYS A 218 -15.48 24.78 32.80
CA LYS A 218 -15.25 25.74 33.86
C LYS A 218 -16.51 26.57 34.08
N LYS A 219 -17.09 26.47 35.28
CA LYS A 219 -18.31 27.15 35.65
C LYS A 219 -18.07 28.14 36.77
N ASN A 220 -18.88 29.20 36.77
CA ASN A 220 -18.94 30.22 37.84
C ASN A 220 -20.30 30.15 38.50
N MET A 221 -20.31 30.30 39.82
CA MET A 221 -21.54 30.48 40.56
C MET A 221 -21.86 31.96 40.68
N PHE A 222 -23.13 32.25 40.67
CA PHE A 222 -23.61 33.60 40.91
C PHE A 222 -24.79 33.62 41.89
N ILE A 223 -24.90 34.70 42.64
CA ILE A 223 -26.04 35.01 43.49
C ILE A 223 -26.48 36.42 43.13
N ILE A 224 -27.78 36.56 42.81
CA ILE A 224 -28.38 37.83 42.44
C ILE A 224 -29.40 38.19 43.49
N PHE A 225 -29.23 39.36 44.11
CA PHE A 225 -30.19 39.94 45.03
C PHE A 225 -31.05 40.95 44.27
N TYR A 226 -32.38 40.90 44.48
CA TYR A 226 -33.34 41.78 43.83
C TYR A 226 -34.53 42.05 44.72
N GLN A 227 -35.28 43.10 44.37
CA GLN A 227 -36.51 43.46 45.08
C GLN A 227 -37.69 43.50 44.08
N GLY A 228 -38.68 42.70 44.35
CA GLY A 228 -39.93 42.64 43.59
C GLY A 228 -40.03 41.51 42.57
N GLU A 229 -41.25 41.04 42.38
CA GLU A 229 -41.54 39.87 41.52
C GLU A 229 -41.29 40.11 40.00
N GLN A 230 -41.45 41.35 39.54
CA GLN A 230 -41.18 41.70 38.16
C GLN A 230 -39.69 41.54 37.77
N LEU A 231 -38.78 41.89 38.67
CA LEU A 231 -37.35 41.71 38.48
C LEU A 231 -37.01 40.22 38.50
N ARG A 232 -37.61 39.45 39.38
CA ARG A 232 -37.43 37.99 39.42
C ARG A 232 -37.72 37.32 38.09
N GLN A 233 -38.87 37.69 37.47
CA GLN A 233 -39.23 37.10 36.15
C GLN A 233 -38.24 37.52 35.04
N LYS A 234 -37.76 38.77 35.05
CA LYS A 234 -36.77 39.24 34.09
C LYS A 234 -35.44 38.52 34.27
N ILE A 235 -34.98 38.37 35.49
CA ILE A 235 -33.73 37.63 35.83
C ILE A 235 -33.84 36.20 35.39
N ARG A 236 -34.98 35.53 35.62
CA ARG A 236 -35.22 34.16 35.21
C ARG A 236 -35.13 34.01 33.68
N LYS A 237 -35.76 34.90 32.93
CA LYS A 237 -35.70 34.90 31.45
C LYS A 237 -34.24 35.13 30.94
N ILE A 238 -33.47 35.98 31.57
CA ILE A 238 -32.08 36.22 31.22
C ILE A 238 -31.26 34.99 31.51
N CYS A 239 -31.44 34.37 32.66
CA CYS A 239 -30.75 33.12 33.01
C CYS A 239 -31.06 31.99 32.01
N GLU A 240 -32.32 31.83 31.61
CA GLU A 240 -32.77 30.89 30.59
C GLU A 240 -32.12 31.18 29.23
N GLY A 241 -32.01 32.47 28.84
CA GLY A 241 -31.34 32.88 27.59
C GLY A 241 -29.84 32.58 27.54
N PHE A 242 -29.17 32.66 28.68
CA PHE A 242 -27.76 32.32 28.78
C PHE A 242 -27.47 30.86 29.13
N ARG A 243 -28.56 30.04 29.25
CA ARG A 243 -28.47 28.64 29.68
C ARG A 243 -27.79 28.50 31.07
N ALA A 244 -28.03 29.47 31.95
CA ALA A 244 -27.63 29.40 33.34
C ALA A 244 -28.63 28.51 34.11
N THR A 245 -28.10 27.59 34.90
CA THR A 245 -28.94 26.72 35.72
C THR A 245 -29.23 27.39 37.05
N ILE A 246 -30.52 27.59 37.36
CA ILE A 246 -30.98 28.15 38.62
C ILE A 246 -31.31 27.03 39.58
N TYR A 247 -30.78 27.08 40.79
CA TYR A 247 -31.04 26.07 41.81
C TYR A 247 -31.83 26.66 42.99
N PRO A 248 -32.72 25.88 43.59
CA PRO A 248 -33.45 26.29 44.77
C PRO A 248 -32.49 26.39 45.95
N CYS A 249 -32.43 27.57 46.58
CA CYS A 249 -31.61 27.80 47.75
C CYS A 249 -32.50 28.38 48.86
N PRO A 250 -32.73 27.66 49.97
CA PRO A 250 -33.55 28.16 51.10
C PRO A 250 -32.89 29.32 51.81
N GLU A 251 -33.71 30.27 52.31
CA GLU A 251 -33.24 31.44 53.06
C GLU A 251 -32.69 31.04 54.47
N PRO A 252 -33.34 30.13 55.23
CA PRO A 252 -32.86 29.77 56.58
C PRO A 252 -31.58 28.93 56.53
N ALA A 253 -30.60 29.24 57.33
CA ALA A 253 -29.33 28.54 57.42
C ALA A 253 -29.48 27.04 57.86
N ALA A 254 -30.49 26.77 58.71
CA ALA A 254 -30.75 25.42 59.16
C ALA A 254 -31.25 24.51 58.00
N GLU A 255 -32.17 25.02 57.19
CA GLU A 255 -32.68 24.32 56.03
C GLU A 255 -31.61 24.07 54.96
N ARG A 256 -30.68 25.04 54.77
CA ARG A 256 -29.53 24.85 53.89
C ARG A 256 -28.60 23.74 54.33
N LYS A 257 -28.34 23.65 55.66
CA LYS A 257 -27.52 22.56 56.20
C LYS A 257 -28.17 21.20 56.08
N GLU A 258 -29.48 21.14 56.32
CA GLU A 258 -30.24 19.90 56.12
C GLU A 258 -30.28 19.47 54.67
N MET A 259 -30.50 20.41 53.77
CA MET A 259 -30.47 20.16 52.32
C MET A 259 -29.08 19.72 51.87
N LEU A 260 -28.03 20.31 52.33
CA LEU A 260 -26.64 19.91 52.05
C LEU A 260 -26.33 18.49 52.56
N ALA A 261 -26.78 18.12 53.76
CA ALA A 261 -26.65 16.74 54.25
C ALA A 261 -27.42 15.76 53.37
N GLY A 262 -28.65 16.07 52.99
CA GLY A 262 -29.44 15.25 52.09
C GLY A 262 -28.82 15.09 50.71
N ILE A 263 -28.19 16.15 50.18
CA ILE A 263 -27.49 16.09 48.87
C ILE A 263 -26.22 15.25 48.98
N ASN A 264 -25.47 15.33 50.07
CA ASN A 264 -24.29 14.49 50.27
C ASN A 264 -24.68 12.99 50.29
N THR A 265 -25.76 12.62 50.97
CA THR A 265 -26.27 11.26 50.97
C THR A 265 -26.67 10.79 49.56
N ARG A 266 -27.41 11.63 48.82
CA ARG A 266 -27.80 11.34 47.43
C ARG A 266 -26.61 11.22 46.49
N LEU A 267 -25.57 12.04 46.70
CA LEU A 267 -24.32 11.94 45.91
C LEU A 267 -23.61 10.61 46.15
N GLU A 268 -23.51 10.17 47.42
CA GLU A 268 -22.95 8.88 47.78
C GLU A 268 -23.73 7.74 47.13
N ASP A 269 -25.06 7.79 47.17
CA ASP A 269 -25.95 6.83 46.55
C ASP A 269 -25.75 6.78 45.02
N ILE A 270 -25.70 7.94 44.38
CA ILE A 270 -25.49 8.04 42.91
C ILE A 270 -24.10 7.54 42.55
N VAL A 271 -23.04 7.83 43.30
CA VAL A 271 -21.70 7.30 43.04
C VAL A 271 -21.71 5.79 43.12
N THR A 272 -22.41 5.23 44.10
CA THR A 272 -22.54 3.77 44.21
C THR A 272 -23.25 3.17 43.02
N VAL A 273 -24.35 3.79 42.55
CA VAL A 273 -25.12 3.34 41.40
C VAL A 273 -24.30 3.51 40.10
N ILE A 274 -23.58 4.61 39.93
CA ILE A 274 -22.69 4.81 38.80
C ILE A 274 -21.62 3.73 38.76
N THR A 275 -20.98 3.42 39.88
CA THR A 275 -19.96 2.37 39.98
C THR A 275 -20.52 0.99 39.64
N GLN A 276 -21.72 0.68 40.11
CA GLN A 276 -22.41 -0.56 39.76
C GLN A 276 -22.76 -0.63 38.27
N THR A 277 -23.30 0.45 37.71
CA THR A 277 -23.64 0.53 36.29
C THR A 277 -22.39 0.41 35.42
N GLU A 278 -21.30 1.05 35.80
CA GLU A 278 -20.02 0.95 35.09
C GLU A 278 -19.43 -0.45 35.15
N SER A 279 -19.49 -1.09 36.35
CA SER A 279 -19.07 -2.50 36.50
C SER A 279 -19.88 -3.44 35.64
N HIS A 280 -21.20 -3.24 35.58
CA HIS A 280 -22.07 -4.02 34.70
C HIS A 280 -21.75 -3.80 33.23
N ARG A 281 -21.59 -2.54 32.82
CA ARG A 281 -21.19 -2.17 31.46
C ARG A 281 -19.86 -2.81 31.08
N GLN A 282 -18.85 -2.73 31.94
CA GLN A 282 -17.54 -3.38 31.71
C GLN A 282 -17.65 -4.89 31.60
N SER A 283 -18.50 -5.53 32.39
CA SER A 283 -18.74 -6.98 32.27
C SER A 283 -19.33 -7.34 30.92
N LEU A 284 -20.32 -6.56 30.42
CA LEU A 284 -20.89 -6.76 29.09
C LEU A 284 -19.85 -6.55 28.00
N LEU A 285 -19.04 -5.50 28.12
CA LEU A 285 -17.97 -5.24 27.14
C LEU A 285 -16.87 -6.31 27.14
N GLN A 286 -16.53 -6.87 28.29
CA GLN A 286 -15.57 -7.99 28.39
C GLN A 286 -16.10 -9.24 27.70
N GLU A 287 -17.37 -9.58 27.91
CA GLU A 287 -18.02 -10.70 27.23
C GLU A 287 -18.09 -10.47 25.72
N ALA A 288 -18.44 -9.24 25.31
CA ALA A 288 -18.44 -8.87 23.91
C ALA A 288 -17.03 -8.92 23.31
N ALA A 289 -16.02 -8.41 23.99
CA ALA A 289 -14.63 -8.41 23.49
C ALA A 289 -14.06 -9.82 23.33
N ALA A 290 -14.41 -10.75 24.22
CA ALA A 290 -13.98 -12.13 24.13
C ALA A 290 -14.52 -12.85 22.88
N ASN A 291 -15.74 -12.54 22.46
CA ASN A 291 -16.43 -13.21 21.38
C ASN A 291 -16.53 -12.38 20.08
N TRP A 292 -16.24 -11.10 20.12
CA TRP A 292 -16.46 -10.19 19.01
C TRP A 292 -15.82 -10.65 17.70
N HIS A 293 -14.55 -11.05 17.73
CA HIS A 293 -13.84 -11.52 16.55
C HIS A 293 -14.48 -12.77 15.94
N SER A 294 -14.91 -13.70 16.80
CA SER A 294 -15.64 -14.89 16.34
C SER A 294 -16.96 -14.53 15.66
N TRP A 295 -17.71 -13.61 16.23
CA TRP A 295 -18.96 -13.14 15.65
C TRP A 295 -18.78 -12.43 14.33
N VAL A 296 -17.79 -11.56 14.23
CA VAL A 296 -17.46 -10.85 12.98
C VAL A 296 -17.14 -11.85 11.86
N VAL A 297 -16.26 -12.80 12.12
CA VAL A 297 -15.90 -13.83 11.14
C VAL A 297 -17.12 -14.65 10.71
N LYS A 298 -17.95 -15.09 11.66
CA LYS A 298 -19.17 -15.84 11.36
C LYS A 298 -20.16 -15.05 10.53
N VAL A 299 -20.38 -13.79 10.84
CA VAL A 299 -21.31 -12.92 10.08
C VAL A 299 -20.81 -12.64 8.68
N GLN A 300 -19.51 -12.37 8.53
CA GLN A 300 -18.90 -12.17 7.20
C GLN A 300 -19.00 -13.43 6.35
N LYS A 301 -18.73 -14.59 6.90
CA LYS A 301 -18.88 -15.88 6.22
C LYS A 301 -20.33 -16.11 5.77
N MET A 302 -21.30 -15.89 6.64
CA MET A 302 -22.72 -16.02 6.31
C MET A 302 -23.14 -15.07 5.20
N LYS A 303 -22.76 -13.82 5.30
CA LYS A 303 -23.04 -12.80 4.26
C LYS A 303 -22.48 -13.22 2.91
N ALA A 304 -21.22 -13.66 2.88
CA ALA A 304 -20.58 -14.14 1.67
C ALA A 304 -21.31 -15.34 1.04
N ILE A 305 -21.72 -16.31 1.86
CA ILE A 305 -22.47 -17.47 1.38
C ILE A 305 -23.80 -17.06 0.76
N TYR A 306 -24.57 -16.19 1.41
CA TYR A 306 -25.85 -15.74 0.87
C TYR A 306 -25.68 -14.86 -0.36
N HIS A 307 -24.61 -14.09 -0.44
CA HIS A 307 -24.28 -13.36 -1.65
C HIS A 307 -24.00 -14.30 -2.84
N ILE A 308 -23.25 -15.36 -2.62
CA ILE A 308 -23.01 -16.39 -3.65
C ILE A 308 -24.30 -17.11 -4.05
N LEU A 309 -25.16 -17.44 -3.08
CA LEU A 309 -26.46 -18.06 -3.36
C LEU A 309 -27.39 -17.15 -4.20
N ASN A 310 -27.26 -15.83 -4.04
CA ASN A 310 -27.97 -14.88 -4.87
C ASN A 310 -27.48 -14.82 -6.32
N MET A 311 -26.23 -15.24 -6.57
CA MET A 311 -25.70 -15.38 -7.94
C MET A 311 -26.23 -16.63 -8.65
N CYS A 312 -26.72 -17.61 -7.90
CA CYS A 312 -27.20 -18.87 -8.44
C CYS A 312 -28.64 -18.74 -8.93
N ASN A 313 -28.98 -19.53 -9.95
CA ASN A 313 -30.36 -19.63 -10.42
C ASN A 313 -31.11 -20.69 -9.59
N ILE A 314 -32.35 -20.43 -9.28
CA ILE A 314 -33.18 -21.31 -8.45
C ILE A 314 -34.36 -21.81 -9.29
N ASP A 315 -34.44 -23.12 -9.47
CA ASP A 315 -35.60 -23.77 -10.03
C ASP A 315 -36.59 -24.13 -8.90
N VAL A 316 -37.63 -23.33 -8.81
CA VAL A 316 -38.68 -23.50 -7.77
C VAL A 316 -39.44 -24.83 -7.99
N THR A 317 -39.56 -25.27 -9.23
CA THR A 317 -40.31 -26.47 -9.58
C THR A 317 -39.62 -27.74 -9.11
N GLN A 318 -38.31 -27.79 -9.24
CA GLN A 318 -37.48 -28.94 -8.86
C GLN A 318 -36.82 -28.83 -7.50
N GLN A 319 -37.01 -27.72 -6.81
CA GLN A 319 -36.37 -27.40 -5.53
C GLN A 319 -34.83 -27.55 -5.58
N CYS A 320 -34.23 -27.19 -6.70
CA CYS A 320 -32.79 -27.22 -6.89
C CYS A 320 -32.22 -25.85 -7.20
N ILE A 321 -30.95 -25.66 -6.83
CA ILE A 321 -30.14 -24.49 -7.14
C ILE A 321 -29.17 -24.89 -8.23
N ILE A 322 -29.13 -24.10 -9.28
CA ILE A 322 -28.21 -24.25 -10.42
C ILE A 322 -27.16 -23.16 -10.34
N ALA A 323 -25.88 -23.55 -10.29
CA ALA A 323 -24.77 -22.66 -10.31
C ALA A 323 -23.81 -23.05 -11.45
N GLU A 324 -23.25 -22.05 -12.13
CA GLU A 324 -22.11 -22.24 -13.03
C GLU A 324 -20.83 -21.84 -12.31
N ILE A 325 -19.87 -22.77 -12.29
CA ILE A 325 -18.62 -22.61 -11.55
C ILE A 325 -17.41 -22.82 -12.45
N TRP A 326 -16.41 -21.96 -12.26
CA TRP A 326 -15.08 -22.13 -12.82
C TRP A 326 -14.14 -22.73 -11.76
N PHE A 327 -13.40 -23.74 -12.12
CA PHE A 327 -12.39 -24.34 -11.25
C PHE A 327 -11.26 -24.99 -12.05
N PRO A 328 -10.06 -25.13 -11.48
CA PRO A 328 -8.97 -25.87 -12.12
C PRO A 328 -9.30 -27.34 -12.26
N VAL A 329 -9.05 -27.92 -13.41
CA VAL A 329 -9.32 -29.35 -13.70
C VAL A 329 -8.54 -30.27 -12.73
N ALA A 330 -7.34 -29.87 -12.33
CA ALA A 330 -6.51 -30.63 -11.40
C ALA A 330 -7.13 -30.81 -10.01
N ASP A 331 -8.02 -29.90 -9.60
CA ASP A 331 -8.64 -29.90 -8.26
C ASP A 331 -10.05 -30.50 -8.24
N THR A 332 -10.48 -31.13 -9.34
CA THR A 332 -11.84 -31.72 -9.42
C THR A 332 -12.15 -32.71 -8.29
N GLY A 333 -11.18 -33.54 -7.93
CA GLY A 333 -11.33 -34.51 -6.83
C GLY A 333 -11.53 -33.84 -5.47
N ARG A 334 -10.83 -32.79 -5.21
CA ARG A 334 -10.95 -32.01 -3.96
C ARG A 334 -12.30 -31.30 -3.86
N ILE A 335 -12.78 -30.76 -4.98
CA ILE A 335 -14.09 -30.10 -5.06
C ILE A 335 -15.23 -31.10 -4.84
N LYS A 336 -15.17 -32.29 -5.46
CA LYS A 336 -16.15 -33.35 -5.23
C LYS A 336 -16.19 -33.78 -3.79
N LYS A 337 -15.03 -33.98 -3.16
CA LYS A 337 -14.93 -34.31 -1.73
C LYS A 337 -15.53 -33.24 -0.83
N ALA A 338 -15.28 -31.94 -1.13
CA ALA A 338 -15.86 -30.83 -0.39
C ALA A 338 -17.39 -30.79 -0.51
N LEU A 339 -17.93 -31.07 -1.68
CA LEU A 339 -19.37 -31.16 -1.93
C LEU A 339 -20.00 -32.33 -1.15
N GLU A 340 -19.35 -33.48 -1.09
CA GLU A 340 -19.80 -34.64 -0.31
C GLU A 340 -19.82 -34.31 1.20
N GLN A 341 -18.80 -33.65 1.71
CA GLN A 341 -18.76 -33.19 3.09
C GLN A 341 -19.88 -32.18 3.40
N GLY A 342 -20.13 -31.23 2.48
CA GLY A 342 -21.24 -30.29 2.61
C GLY A 342 -22.61 -30.98 2.63
N MET A 343 -22.80 -32.03 1.84
CA MET A 343 -23.99 -32.84 1.82
C MET A 343 -24.18 -33.60 3.15
N GLU A 344 -23.12 -34.20 3.67
CA GLU A 344 -23.16 -34.91 4.98
C GLU A 344 -23.54 -33.95 6.12
N LEU A 345 -22.97 -32.76 6.13
CA LEU A 345 -23.27 -31.73 7.13
C LEU A 345 -24.73 -31.24 7.09
N SER A 346 -25.31 -31.18 5.87
CA SER A 346 -26.71 -30.77 5.70
C SER A 346 -27.72 -31.88 6.04
N GLY A 347 -27.27 -33.14 6.10
CA GLY A 347 -28.15 -34.31 6.29
C GLY A 347 -29.02 -34.63 5.05
N SER A 348 -28.70 -34.10 3.89
CA SER A 348 -29.41 -34.35 2.64
C SER A 348 -29.10 -35.76 2.10
N SER A 349 -30.09 -36.41 1.52
CA SER A 349 -29.96 -37.73 0.92
C SER A 349 -29.50 -37.71 -0.57
N MET A 350 -29.58 -36.56 -1.24
CA MET A 350 -29.25 -36.45 -2.64
C MET A 350 -27.84 -35.87 -2.83
N ALA A 351 -27.01 -36.57 -3.60
CA ALA A 351 -25.67 -36.15 -3.91
C ALA A 351 -25.68 -34.96 -4.86
N PRO A 352 -24.78 -33.98 -4.69
CA PRO A 352 -24.57 -32.87 -5.63
C PRO A 352 -24.15 -33.42 -6.99
N ILE A 353 -24.71 -32.85 -8.05
CA ILE A 353 -24.38 -33.22 -9.44
C ILE A 353 -23.52 -32.15 -10.04
N LEU A 354 -22.34 -32.55 -10.51
CA LEU A 354 -21.39 -31.65 -11.20
C LEU A 354 -21.22 -32.12 -12.65
N THR A 355 -21.72 -31.33 -13.59
CA THR A 355 -21.69 -31.64 -15.03
C THR A 355 -20.83 -30.63 -15.75
N ALA A 356 -19.81 -31.11 -16.49
CA ALA A 356 -18.96 -30.25 -17.30
C ALA A 356 -19.75 -29.68 -18.50
N VAL A 357 -19.62 -28.38 -18.75
CA VAL A 357 -20.28 -27.67 -19.84
C VAL A 357 -19.24 -27.00 -20.71
N GLN A 358 -19.46 -27.09 -22.03
CA GLN A 358 -18.62 -26.32 -22.98
C GLN A 358 -19.07 -24.85 -22.96
N SER A 359 -18.16 -23.95 -22.65
CA SER A 359 -18.41 -22.50 -22.67
C SER A 359 -17.95 -21.89 -23.99
N LYS A 360 -18.73 -20.93 -24.47
CA LYS A 360 -18.33 -20.04 -25.56
C LYS A 360 -17.48 -18.85 -25.03
N THR A 361 -17.54 -18.55 -23.74
CA THR A 361 -16.76 -17.49 -23.13
C THR A 361 -15.36 -17.97 -22.80
N ALA A 362 -14.37 -17.08 -22.92
CA ALA A 362 -13.00 -17.38 -22.54
C ALA A 362 -12.91 -17.72 -21.04
N PRO A 363 -12.20 -18.79 -20.64
CA PRO A 363 -11.97 -19.11 -19.25
C PRO A 363 -11.15 -18.05 -18.51
N PRO A 364 -11.30 -17.92 -17.19
CA PRO A 364 -10.43 -17.06 -16.39
C PRO A 364 -9.00 -17.62 -16.36
N THR A 365 -8.04 -16.73 -16.23
CA THR A 365 -6.62 -17.06 -16.14
C THR A 365 -6.22 -17.28 -14.69
N PHE A 366 -5.76 -18.47 -14.38
CA PHE A 366 -5.27 -18.83 -13.05
C PHE A 366 -3.82 -19.29 -13.10
N ASN A 367 -2.97 -18.58 -12.37
CA ASN A 367 -1.57 -18.94 -12.16
C ASN A 367 -1.38 -19.27 -10.68
N ARG A 368 -1.07 -20.52 -10.37
CA ARG A 368 -0.83 -20.94 -8.98
C ARG A 368 0.48 -20.37 -8.48
N THR A 369 0.44 -19.67 -7.37
CA THR A 369 1.61 -19.02 -6.78
C THR A 369 1.83 -19.50 -5.34
N ASN A 370 3.09 -19.42 -4.89
CA ASN A 370 3.46 -19.58 -3.49
C ASN A 370 3.93 -18.23 -2.90
N LYS A 371 4.33 -18.19 -1.66
CA LYS A 371 4.81 -16.95 -1.02
C LYS A 371 6.01 -16.31 -1.72
N PHE A 372 6.86 -17.10 -2.38
CA PHE A 372 8.02 -16.62 -3.12
C PHE A 372 7.63 -16.02 -4.48
N THR A 373 6.80 -16.73 -5.24
CA THR A 373 6.41 -16.33 -6.60
C THR A 373 5.28 -15.31 -6.65
N ALA A 374 4.53 -15.13 -5.56
CA ALA A 374 3.40 -14.21 -5.50
C ALA A 374 3.78 -12.76 -5.85
N GLY A 375 4.91 -12.27 -5.35
CA GLY A 375 5.38 -10.92 -5.65
C GLY A 375 5.69 -10.70 -7.14
N PHE A 376 6.32 -11.65 -7.77
CA PHE A 376 6.64 -11.61 -9.21
C PHE A 376 5.39 -11.71 -10.07
N GLN A 377 4.45 -12.59 -9.69
CA GLN A 377 3.18 -12.70 -10.38
C GLN A 377 2.35 -11.41 -10.28
N ASN A 378 2.36 -10.73 -9.13
CA ASN A 378 1.68 -9.44 -8.96
C ASN A 378 2.28 -8.36 -9.86
N ILE A 379 3.59 -8.33 -10.06
CA ILE A 379 4.24 -7.41 -10.99
C ILE A 379 3.76 -7.64 -12.42
N VAL A 380 3.67 -8.90 -12.84
CA VAL A 380 3.17 -9.25 -14.17
C VAL A 380 1.69 -8.90 -14.33
N ASP A 381 0.86 -9.21 -13.34
CA ASP A 381 -0.57 -8.93 -13.35
C ASP A 381 -0.88 -7.42 -13.33
N ALA A 382 0.01 -6.60 -12.77
CA ALA A 382 -0.11 -5.15 -12.81
C ALA A 382 -0.01 -4.55 -14.22
N TYR A 383 0.72 -5.19 -15.13
CA TYR A 383 0.73 -4.83 -16.54
C TYR A 383 -0.56 -5.25 -17.27
N GLY A 384 -1.04 -6.44 -17.00
CA GLY A 384 -2.24 -7.02 -17.56
C GLY A 384 -2.34 -8.50 -17.23
N VAL A 385 -3.55 -9.01 -17.15
CA VAL A 385 -3.77 -10.44 -16.93
C VAL A 385 -3.70 -11.16 -18.27
N GLY A 386 -2.87 -12.19 -18.38
CA GLY A 386 -2.70 -12.96 -19.61
C GLY A 386 -3.99 -13.62 -20.09
N ASN A 387 -4.06 -13.89 -21.38
CA ASN A 387 -5.12 -14.70 -21.94
C ASN A 387 -5.05 -16.13 -21.41
N TYR A 388 -6.16 -16.85 -21.51
CA TYR A 388 -6.20 -18.25 -21.10
C TYR A 388 -5.12 -19.08 -21.81
N ARG A 389 -4.31 -19.78 -21.04
CA ARG A 389 -3.19 -20.63 -21.51
C ARG A 389 -2.07 -19.89 -22.25
N GLU A 390 -1.99 -18.60 -22.15
CA GLU A 390 -0.84 -17.83 -22.62
C GLU A 390 0.40 -18.07 -21.72
N ILE A 391 1.61 -17.93 -22.30
CA ILE A 391 2.83 -18.04 -21.51
C ILE A 391 2.84 -17.00 -20.41
N ASN A 392 3.06 -17.48 -19.19
CA ASN A 392 3.23 -16.60 -18.02
C ASN A 392 4.66 -16.09 -17.97
N PRO A 393 4.89 -14.75 -18.03
CA PRO A 393 6.24 -14.19 -17.93
C PRO A 393 6.83 -14.23 -16.52
N ALA A 394 6.04 -14.50 -15.48
CA ALA A 394 6.52 -14.47 -14.09
C ALA A 394 7.70 -15.41 -13.80
N PRO A 395 7.79 -16.67 -14.27
CA PRO A 395 8.96 -17.52 -14.05
C PRO A 395 10.25 -16.94 -14.61
N TYR A 396 10.17 -16.24 -15.72
CA TYR A 396 11.33 -15.58 -16.34
C TYR A 396 11.67 -14.27 -15.62
N THR A 397 10.67 -13.56 -15.14
CA THR A 397 10.82 -12.33 -14.38
C THR A 397 11.55 -12.54 -13.05
N ILE A 398 11.46 -13.72 -12.47
CA ILE A 398 12.19 -14.07 -11.23
C ILE A 398 13.70 -13.86 -11.37
N ILE A 399 14.25 -14.13 -12.55
CA ILE A 399 15.67 -13.99 -12.83
C ILE A 399 15.97 -12.65 -13.52
N THR A 400 15.20 -12.27 -14.53
CA THR A 400 15.49 -11.13 -15.38
C THR A 400 15.27 -9.80 -14.67
N PHE A 401 14.25 -9.67 -13.87
CA PHE A 401 13.95 -8.42 -13.16
C PHE A 401 15.00 -8.05 -12.12
N PRO A 402 15.38 -8.93 -11.18
CA PRO A 402 16.47 -8.64 -10.27
C PRO A 402 17.80 -8.40 -10.96
N PHE A 403 18.07 -9.08 -12.07
CA PHE A 403 19.31 -8.90 -12.84
C PHE A 403 19.37 -7.52 -13.49
N LEU A 404 18.33 -7.06 -14.15
CA LEU A 404 18.31 -5.70 -14.73
C LEU A 404 18.36 -4.61 -13.65
N PHE A 405 17.66 -4.82 -12.54
CA PHE A 405 17.80 -3.93 -11.40
C PHE A 405 19.26 -3.87 -10.91
N ALA A 406 19.91 -5.01 -10.78
CA ALA A 406 21.31 -5.09 -10.35
C ALA A 406 22.27 -4.40 -11.33
N VAL A 407 22.03 -4.51 -12.62
CA VAL A 407 22.83 -3.80 -13.63
C VAL A 407 22.74 -2.28 -13.46
N MET A 408 21.56 -1.76 -13.10
CA MET A 408 21.37 -0.35 -12.81
C MET A 408 21.95 0.08 -11.47
N PHE A 409 21.84 -0.78 -10.45
CA PHE A 409 22.20 -0.50 -9.06
C PHE A 409 23.59 -1.01 -8.66
N GLY A 410 24.38 -1.51 -9.56
CA GLY A 410 25.61 -2.25 -9.36
C GLY A 410 26.63 -1.68 -8.36
N ASP A 411 26.41 -1.91 -7.07
CA ASP A 411 27.30 -1.58 -5.98
C ASP A 411 27.27 -2.71 -4.94
N CYS A 412 28.45 -3.25 -4.63
CA CYS A 412 28.59 -4.36 -3.69
C CYS A 412 28.14 -3.99 -2.27
N GLY A 413 28.51 -2.78 -1.81
CA GLY A 413 28.20 -2.32 -0.46
C GLY A 413 26.72 -2.04 -0.27
N HIS A 414 26.10 -1.30 -1.19
CA HIS A 414 24.68 -0.99 -1.16
C HIS A 414 23.82 -2.25 -1.34
N GLY A 415 24.24 -3.15 -2.21
CA GLY A 415 23.61 -4.46 -2.39
C GLY A 415 23.65 -5.32 -1.12
N THR A 416 24.76 -5.29 -0.38
CA THR A 416 24.88 -5.99 0.91
C THR A 416 23.92 -5.43 1.96
N VAL A 417 23.79 -4.12 2.07
CA VAL A 417 22.84 -3.49 3.01
C VAL A 417 21.41 -3.88 2.67
N MET A 418 21.05 -3.86 1.39
CA MET A 418 19.74 -4.27 0.91
C MET A 418 19.47 -5.76 1.21
N LEU A 419 20.45 -6.62 0.99
CA LEU A 419 20.37 -8.05 1.29
C LEU A 419 20.16 -8.30 2.79
N LEU A 420 20.88 -7.62 3.66
CA LEU A 420 20.73 -7.76 5.11
C LEU A 420 19.35 -7.32 5.58
N ALA A 421 18.84 -6.21 5.05
CA ALA A 421 17.49 -5.75 5.36
C ALA A 421 16.42 -6.78 4.93
N ALA A 422 16.55 -7.33 3.74
CA ALA A 422 15.66 -8.37 3.24
C ALA A 422 15.76 -9.67 4.04
N LEU A 423 16.95 -10.10 4.43
CA LEU A 423 17.15 -11.27 5.30
C LEU A 423 16.52 -11.07 6.66
N TRP A 424 16.63 -9.88 7.24
CA TRP A 424 15.99 -9.58 8.51
C TRP A 424 14.46 -9.69 8.40
N MET A 425 13.87 -9.18 7.34
CA MET A 425 12.43 -9.32 7.08
C MET A 425 12.01 -10.78 6.90
N VAL A 426 12.77 -11.56 6.14
CA VAL A 426 12.48 -12.98 5.88
C VAL A 426 12.66 -13.83 7.16
N ARG A 427 13.69 -13.58 7.96
CA ARG A 427 13.92 -14.32 9.22
C ARG A 427 12.80 -14.10 10.24
N ASN A 428 12.29 -12.88 10.31
CA ASN A 428 11.21 -12.52 11.25
C ASN A 428 9.81 -12.58 10.61
N GLU A 429 9.66 -13.28 9.49
CA GLU A 429 8.42 -13.34 8.71
C GLU A 429 7.21 -13.71 9.55
N ARG A 430 7.32 -14.75 10.38
CA ARG A 430 6.23 -15.22 11.25
C ARG A 430 5.77 -14.15 12.24
N ARG A 431 6.72 -13.40 12.80
CA ARG A 431 6.43 -12.31 13.75
C ARG A 431 5.70 -11.17 13.07
N PHE A 432 6.15 -10.76 11.89
CA PHE A 432 5.54 -9.66 11.15
C PHE A 432 4.18 -10.01 10.55
N LEU A 433 3.96 -11.26 10.14
CA LEU A 433 2.65 -11.74 9.71
C LEU A 433 1.63 -11.76 10.85
N ALA A 434 2.06 -12.03 12.08
CA ALA A 434 1.21 -12.00 13.27
C ALA A 434 0.86 -10.57 13.71
N GLN A 435 1.71 -9.59 13.40
CA GLN A 435 1.48 -8.17 13.66
C GLN A 435 0.76 -7.51 12.47
N LYS A 436 -0.55 -7.28 12.59
CA LYS A 436 -1.27 -6.45 11.62
C LYS A 436 -0.90 -4.99 11.87
N THR A 437 -0.11 -4.41 10.97
CA THR A 437 0.28 -2.98 11.00
C THR A 437 -0.55 -2.22 9.98
N ASP A 438 -1.10 -1.08 10.37
CA ASP A 438 -1.90 -0.21 9.48
C ASP A 438 -1.03 0.63 8.52
N ASN A 439 0.28 0.46 8.56
CA ASN A 439 1.20 1.21 7.71
C ASN A 439 1.28 0.56 6.31
N GLU A 440 0.67 1.19 5.31
CA GLU A 440 0.64 0.73 3.92
C GLU A 440 2.04 0.58 3.31
N ILE A 441 2.94 1.51 3.63
CA ILE A 441 4.32 1.49 3.13
C ILE A 441 5.05 0.25 3.61
N TRP A 442 4.94 -0.05 4.91
CA TRP A 442 5.54 -1.25 5.48
C TRP A 442 4.96 -2.53 4.87
N ASN A 443 3.66 -2.59 4.70
CA ASN A 443 2.99 -3.75 4.09
C ASN A 443 3.47 -3.99 2.66
N THR A 444 3.63 -2.94 1.87
CA THR A 444 4.15 -3.02 0.51
C THR A 444 5.58 -3.55 0.49
N PHE A 445 6.47 -3.02 1.31
CA PHE A 445 7.85 -3.51 1.43
C PHE A 445 7.92 -4.96 1.92
N PHE A 446 7.07 -5.31 2.87
CA PHE A 446 7.04 -6.67 3.40
C PHE A 446 6.53 -7.70 2.38
N GLN A 447 5.55 -7.35 1.56
CA GLN A 447 5.09 -8.21 0.47
C GLN A 447 6.18 -8.47 -0.58
N GLY A 448 7.04 -7.49 -0.83
CA GLY A 448 8.16 -7.58 -1.77
C GLY A 448 9.46 -8.12 -1.18
N ARG A 449 9.49 -8.70 0.02
CA ARG A 449 10.70 -9.12 0.71
C ARG A 449 11.60 -10.06 -0.08
N TYR A 450 11.04 -11.05 -0.77
CA TYR A 450 11.80 -11.99 -1.59
C TYR A 450 12.36 -11.34 -2.84
N LEU A 451 11.62 -10.42 -3.43
CA LEU A 451 12.09 -9.62 -4.56
C LEU A 451 13.30 -8.78 -4.16
N ILE A 452 13.22 -8.09 -3.02
CA ILE A 452 14.32 -7.28 -2.47
C ILE A 452 15.53 -8.16 -2.14
N LEU A 453 15.33 -9.35 -1.62
CA LEU A 453 16.38 -10.32 -1.34
C LEU A 453 17.17 -10.68 -2.62
N LEU A 454 16.47 -11.03 -3.70
CA LEU A 454 17.10 -11.35 -4.97
C LEU A 454 17.77 -10.13 -5.61
N MET A 455 17.16 -8.97 -5.55
CA MET A 455 17.77 -7.72 -6.01
C MET A 455 19.08 -7.44 -5.27
N GLY A 456 19.12 -7.64 -3.96
CA GLY A 456 20.33 -7.50 -3.16
C GLY A 456 21.44 -8.48 -3.57
N ILE A 457 21.11 -9.76 -3.76
CA ILE A 457 22.07 -10.79 -4.18
C ILE A 457 22.68 -10.45 -5.55
N PHE A 458 21.84 -10.16 -6.53
CA PHE A 458 22.31 -9.81 -7.87
C PHE A 458 23.08 -8.49 -7.90
N SER A 459 22.72 -7.53 -7.06
CA SER A 459 23.47 -6.27 -6.91
C SER A 459 24.88 -6.48 -6.38
N ILE A 460 25.08 -7.42 -5.46
CA ILE A 460 26.42 -7.80 -4.99
C ILE A 460 27.24 -8.37 -6.16
N TYR A 461 26.67 -9.30 -6.92
CA TYR A 461 27.34 -9.87 -8.08
C TYR A 461 27.73 -8.79 -9.11
N THR A 462 26.81 -7.91 -9.46
CA THR A 462 27.08 -6.82 -10.42
C THR A 462 28.10 -5.81 -9.86
N GLY A 463 28.06 -5.55 -8.56
CA GLY A 463 29.06 -4.72 -7.88
C GLY A 463 30.47 -5.30 -7.96
N PHE A 464 30.63 -6.60 -7.89
CA PHE A 464 31.93 -7.25 -8.12
C PHE A 464 32.39 -7.13 -9.59
N ILE A 465 31.46 -7.22 -10.55
CA ILE A 465 31.79 -7.03 -11.97
C ILE A 465 32.22 -5.59 -12.25
N TYR A 466 31.54 -4.61 -11.70
CA TYR A 466 31.95 -3.21 -11.82
C TYR A 466 33.12 -2.83 -10.91
N ASN A 467 33.49 -3.73 -10.01
CA ASN A 467 34.50 -3.50 -8.98
C ASN A 467 34.27 -2.20 -8.21
N ASP A 468 33.05 -2.03 -7.75
CA ASP A 468 32.58 -0.86 -7.01
C ASP A 468 31.98 -1.30 -5.67
N CYS A 469 32.48 -0.73 -4.59
CA CYS A 469 31.99 -0.92 -3.23
C CYS A 469 32.06 0.42 -2.50
N PHE A 470 30.92 1.07 -2.28
CA PHE A 470 30.84 2.44 -1.76
C PHE A 470 31.80 3.41 -2.47
N SER A 471 31.82 3.36 -3.81
CA SER A 471 32.70 4.19 -4.65
C SER A 471 34.21 3.83 -4.59
N LYS A 472 34.58 2.70 -4.04
CA LYS A 472 35.96 2.20 -3.98
C LYS A 472 36.11 0.85 -4.65
N ALA A 473 37.23 0.64 -5.31
CA ALA A 473 37.54 -0.62 -5.97
C ALA A 473 38.36 -1.56 -5.09
N PHE A 474 38.13 -2.87 -5.25
CA PHE A 474 38.93 -3.91 -4.60
C PHE A 474 40.07 -4.34 -5.52
N ASN A 475 41.25 -4.40 -4.99
CA ASN A 475 42.43 -4.96 -5.67
C ASN A 475 42.79 -6.33 -5.08
N ILE A 476 42.07 -7.38 -5.55
CA ILE A 476 42.28 -8.75 -5.03
C ILE A 476 43.35 -9.48 -5.82
N PHE A 477 43.37 -9.30 -7.16
CA PHE A 477 44.25 -10.07 -8.06
C PHE A 477 45.49 -9.30 -8.53
N GLY A 478 45.62 -8.03 -8.15
CA GLY A 478 46.69 -7.15 -8.65
C GLY A 478 46.32 -6.48 -9.98
N SER A 479 46.60 -5.19 -10.12
CA SER A 479 46.33 -4.43 -11.33
C SER A 479 47.26 -4.85 -12.48
N SER A 480 46.74 -4.96 -13.69
CA SER A 480 47.51 -5.20 -14.91
C SER A 480 48.24 -3.95 -15.42
N TRP A 481 47.95 -2.81 -14.85
CA TRP A 481 48.53 -1.54 -15.27
C TRP A 481 49.66 -1.11 -14.33
N SER A 482 50.78 -0.63 -14.91
CA SER A 482 51.92 -0.09 -14.17
C SER A 482 52.20 1.36 -14.59
N VAL A 483 52.40 2.22 -13.62
CA VAL A 483 52.70 3.65 -13.86
C VAL A 483 54.19 3.93 -14.00
N ARG A 484 55.07 3.00 -13.56
CA ARG A 484 56.53 3.17 -13.57
C ARG A 484 57.13 3.52 -14.96
N PRO A 485 56.68 2.89 -16.06
CA PRO A 485 57.18 3.23 -17.40
C PRO A 485 56.87 4.66 -17.84
N MET A 486 55.76 5.26 -17.36
CA MET A 486 55.41 6.65 -17.67
C MET A 486 56.36 7.63 -17.04
N PHE A 487 56.89 7.35 -15.85
CA PHE A 487 57.96 8.18 -15.22
C PHE A 487 59.28 8.04 -15.95
N ARG A 488 59.63 6.87 -16.45
CA ARG A 488 60.83 6.64 -17.19
C ARG A 488 60.88 7.36 -18.53
N ASN A 489 59.73 7.51 -19.21
CA ASN A 489 59.62 8.18 -20.49
C ASN A 489 59.52 9.71 -20.36
N GLY A 490 59.58 10.24 -19.14
CA GLY A 490 59.47 11.69 -18.91
C GLY A 490 58.08 12.29 -19.16
N THR A 491 57.07 11.47 -19.44
CA THR A 491 55.67 11.89 -19.63
C THR A 491 55.05 12.42 -18.35
N TRP A 492 55.49 11.88 -17.21
CA TRP A 492 55.09 12.27 -15.89
C TRP A 492 56.26 12.73 -15.05
N ASN A 493 56.21 13.97 -14.55
CA ASN A 493 57.15 14.52 -13.58
C ASN A 493 56.47 14.73 -12.23
N MET A 494 57.23 14.94 -11.17
CA MET A 494 56.69 15.23 -9.84
C MET A 494 55.82 16.49 -9.85
N GLU A 495 56.17 17.51 -10.63
CA GLU A 495 55.35 18.74 -10.79
C GLU A 495 54.02 18.49 -11.45
N THR A 496 53.91 17.57 -12.41
CA THR A 496 52.64 17.18 -13.03
C THR A 496 51.73 16.42 -12.10
N MET A 497 52.30 15.67 -11.15
CA MET A 497 51.50 14.99 -10.10
C MET A 497 50.96 15.94 -9.04
N GLU A 498 51.64 17.00 -8.71
CA GLU A 498 51.16 18.04 -7.77
C GLU A 498 50.04 18.88 -8.39
N THR A 499 50.13 19.15 -9.70
CA THR A 499 49.08 19.91 -10.44
C THR A 499 47.88 19.06 -10.87
N ASN A 500 48.03 17.78 -11.14
CA ASN A 500 46.98 16.86 -11.57
C ASN A 500 47.01 15.60 -10.72
N PRO A 501 46.27 15.53 -9.64
CA PRO A 501 46.23 14.37 -8.74
C PRO A 501 45.62 13.12 -9.39
N LEU A 502 44.94 13.25 -10.56
CA LEU A 502 44.33 12.14 -11.27
C LEU A 502 45.28 11.64 -12.38
N LEU A 503 45.46 10.31 -12.44
CA LEU A 503 46.32 9.62 -13.40
C LEU A 503 45.63 9.52 -14.76
N GLN A 504 46.27 9.97 -15.81
CA GLN A 504 45.85 9.73 -17.18
C GLN A 504 46.69 8.57 -17.75
N LEU A 505 46.02 7.44 -17.97
CA LEU A 505 46.68 6.22 -18.47
C LEU A 505 46.87 6.26 -19.98
N ASN A 506 48.10 6.09 -20.46
CA ASN A 506 48.38 5.99 -21.87
C ASN A 506 48.89 4.56 -22.20
N PRO A 507 48.07 3.74 -22.87
CA PRO A 507 48.46 2.35 -23.22
C PRO A 507 49.53 2.26 -24.33
N ALA A 508 49.79 3.36 -25.07
CA ALA A 508 50.78 3.37 -26.15
C ALA A 508 52.23 3.27 -25.65
N ILE A 509 52.48 3.56 -24.38
CA ILE A 509 53.81 3.46 -23.79
C ILE A 509 54.09 2.00 -23.45
N PRO A 510 55.25 1.43 -23.91
CA PRO A 510 55.59 0.04 -23.61
C PRO A 510 55.72 -0.19 -22.11
N GLY A 511 55.18 -1.29 -21.61
CA GLY A 511 55.22 -1.72 -20.22
C GLY A 511 54.20 -1.12 -19.27
N VAL A 512 53.38 -0.19 -19.73
CA VAL A 512 52.24 0.34 -18.92
C VAL A 512 51.18 -0.69 -18.72
N TYR A 513 50.84 -1.45 -19.76
CA TYR A 513 49.91 -2.57 -19.71
C TYR A 513 50.68 -3.90 -19.85
N SER A 514 50.42 -4.82 -18.92
CA SER A 514 51.13 -6.12 -18.88
C SER A 514 50.69 -7.14 -19.93
N GLY A 515 49.64 -6.86 -20.69
CA GLY A 515 49.03 -7.76 -21.68
C GLY A 515 48.04 -8.77 -21.13
N ASN A 516 47.97 -8.98 -19.82
CA ASN A 516 47.00 -9.85 -19.17
C ASN A 516 45.87 -9.00 -18.54
N PRO A 517 44.59 -9.21 -18.89
CA PRO A 517 43.54 -8.46 -18.29
C PRO A 517 43.34 -8.85 -16.82
N TYR A 518 42.67 -7.96 -16.06
CA TYR A 518 42.25 -8.27 -14.70
C TYR A 518 41.31 -9.48 -14.70
N PRO A 519 41.49 -10.52 -13.86
CA PRO A 519 40.77 -11.78 -13.99
C PRO A 519 39.28 -11.68 -13.83
N PHE A 520 38.78 -10.79 -12.97
CA PHE A 520 37.35 -10.66 -12.70
C PHE A 520 36.93 -9.21 -12.45
N GLY A 521 36.08 -8.69 -13.28
CA GLY A 521 35.57 -7.33 -13.17
C GLY A 521 36.49 -6.26 -13.81
N ILE A 522 36.19 -5.02 -13.48
CA ILE A 522 36.98 -3.87 -13.95
C ILE A 522 38.27 -3.73 -13.14
N ASP A 523 39.36 -3.40 -13.82
CA ASP A 523 40.65 -3.17 -13.17
C ASP A 523 40.57 -2.02 -12.16
N PRO A 524 41.01 -2.18 -10.93
CA PRO A 524 40.94 -1.15 -9.89
C PRO A 524 41.72 0.13 -10.23
N ILE A 525 42.64 0.12 -11.19
CA ILE A 525 43.37 1.32 -11.62
C ILE A 525 42.46 2.39 -12.20
N TRP A 526 41.34 2.01 -12.78
CA TRP A 526 40.38 2.94 -13.34
C TRP A 526 39.72 3.86 -12.29
N ASN A 527 39.69 3.44 -11.03
CA ASN A 527 39.18 4.29 -9.95
C ASN A 527 40.09 5.49 -9.67
N LEU A 528 41.36 5.40 -10.02
CA LEU A 528 42.36 6.47 -9.90
C LEU A 528 42.62 7.21 -11.21
N ALA A 529 42.10 6.76 -12.33
CA ALA A 529 42.32 7.32 -13.64
C ALA A 529 41.43 8.53 -13.93
N SER A 530 41.98 9.57 -14.56
CA SER A 530 41.19 10.77 -14.96
C SER A 530 40.19 10.49 -16.08
N ASN A 531 40.45 9.46 -16.91
CA ASN A 531 39.61 9.04 -18.02
C ASN A 531 38.65 7.90 -17.67
N LYS A 532 38.38 7.68 -16.39
CA LYS A 532 37.44 6.68 -15.87
C LYS A 532 36.07 6.76 -16.53
N LEU A 533 35.51 8.00 -16.62
CA LEU A 533 34.20 8.23 -17.21
C LEU A 533 34.11 7.83 -18.67
N THR A 534 35.12 8.13 -19.47
CA THR A 534 35.15 7.75 -20.89
C THR A 534 35.14 6.24 -21.07
N PHE A 535 35.92 5.55 -20.29
CA PHE A 535 35.96 4.08 -20.30
C PHE A 535 34.64 3.46 -19.84
N LEU A 536 34.12 3.91 -18.70
CA LEU A 536 32.88 3.36 -18.15
C LEU A 536 31.67 3.64 -19.03
N ASN A 537 31.59 4.82 -19.63
CA ASN A 537 30.53 5.16 -20.59
C ASN A 537 30.51 4.18 -21.75
N SER A 538 31.65 3.96 -22.39
CA SER A 538 31.75 3.06 -23.53
C SER A 538 31.38 1.63 -23.14
N TYR A 539 31.95 1.13 -22.06
CA TYR A 539 31.71 -0.24 -21.58
C TYR A 539 30.23 -0.46 -21.20
N LYS A 540 29.68 0.39 -20.36
CA LYS A 540 28.30 0.24 -19.86
C LYS A 540 27.25 0.43 -20.95
N MET A 541 27.50 1.36 -21.89
CA MET A 541 26.60 1.57 -23.03
C MET A 541 26.53 0.33 -23.93
N LYS A 542 27.66 -0.23 -24.29
CA LYS A 542 27.74 -1.44 -25.13
C LYS A 542 27.14 -2.64 -24.43
N MET A 543 27.41 -2.82 -23.15
CA MET A 543 26.81 -3.87 -22.34
C MET A 543 25.26 -3.71 -22.28
N SER A 544 24.75 -2.50 -22.11
CA SER A 544 23.30 -2.22 -22.10
C SER A 544 22.64 -2.62 -23.41
N VAL A 545 23.26 -2.31 -24.55
CA VAL A 545 22.75 -2.69 -25.87
C VAL A 545 22.74 -4.22 -26.02
N ILE A 546 23.80 -4.90 -25.63
CA ILE A 546 23.87 -6.38 -25.72
C ILE A 546 22.77 -7.04 -24.87
N LEU A 547 22.64 -6.62 -23.61
CA LEU A 547 21.61 -7.15 -22.70
C LEU A 547 20.20 -6.88 -23.22
N GLY A 548 19.96 -5.67 -23.74
CA GLY A 548 18.67 -5.29 -24.31
C GLY A 548 18.27 -6.13 -25.51
N ILE A 549 19.17 -6.34 -26.43
CA ILE A 549 18.93 -7.13 -27.63
C ILE A 549 18.72 -8.61 -27.26
N VAL A 550 19.50 -9.17 -26.37
CA VAL A 550 19.32 -10.56 -25.88
C VAL A 550 17.94 -10.72 -25.24
N GLN A 551 17.52 -9.79 -24.42
CA GLN A 551 16.20 -9.88 -23.75
C GLN A 551 15.05 -9.75 -24.78
N MET A 552 15.12 -8.82 -25.70
CA MET A 552 14.10 -8.67 -26.76
C MET A 552 14.02 -9.92 -27.66
N THR A 553 15.16 -10.49 -28.03
CA THR A 553 15.23 -11.76 -28.79
C THR A 553 14.58 -12.90 -28.03
N PHE A 554 14.84 -12.99 -26.74
CA PHE A 554 14.19 -13.98 -25.89
C PHE A 554 12.67 -13.78 -25.83
N GLY A 555 12.20 -12.54 -25.76
CA GLY A 555 10.76 -12.24 -25.83
C GLY A 555 10.10 -12.68 -27.14
N VAL A 556 10.78 -12.47 -28.27
CA VAL A 556 10.30 -12.94 -29.58
C VAL A 556 10.29 -14.47 -29.64
N ILE A 557 11.26 -15.17 -29.08
CA ILE A 557 11.29 -16.64 -29.00
C ILE A 557 10.10 -17.16 -28.16
N LEU A 558 9.75 -16.48 -27.06
CA LEU A 558 8.57 -16.83 -26.28
C LEU A 558 7.27 -16.67 -27.07
N SER A 559 7.21 -15.68 -27.96
CA SER A 559 6.11 -15.55 -28.92
C SER A 559 5.95 -16.76 -29.81
N LEU A 560 7.06 -17.35 -30.25
CA LEU A 560 7.04 -18.61 -31.01
C LEU A 560 6.34 -19.75 -30.25
N PHE A 561 6.66 -19.91 -28.99
CA PHE A 561 6.03 -20.96 -28.16
C PHE A 561 4.53 -20.74 -28.00
N ASN A 562 4.08 -19.49 -27.89
CA ASN A 562 2.64 -19.18 -27.92
C ASN A 562 1.99 -19.58 -29.23
N HIS A 563 2.60 -19.27 -30.37
CA HIS A 563 2.06 -19.62 -31.69
C HIS A 563 2.03 -21.13 -31.90
N ILE A 564 3.04 -21.87 -31.45
CA ILE A 564 3.06 -23.35 -31.51
C ILE A 564 1.94 -23.93 -30.66
N TYR A 565 1.75 -23.46 -29.46
CA TYR A 565 0.71 -23.98 -28.58
C TYR A 565 -0.70 -23.77 -29.14
N PHE A 566 -0.97 -22.58 -29.68
CA PHE A 566 -2.26 -22.23 -30.27
C PHE A 566 -2.42 -22.75 -31.73
N ARG A 567 -1.41 -23.48 -32.24
CA ARG A 567 -1.39 -24.05 -33.60
C ARG A 567 -1.59 -23.05 -34.74
N LYS A 568 -1.08 -21.82 -34.55
CA LYS A 568 -1.14 -20.76 -35.56
C LYS A 568 0.07 -20.84 -36.49
N MET A 569 0.10 -21.82 -37.38
CA MET A 569 1.26 -22.05 -38.27
C MET A 569 1.52 -20.88 -39.22
N LEU A 570 0.48 -20.18 -39.68
CA LEU A 570 0.66 -18.99 -40.51
C LEU A 570 1.36 -17.85 -39.78
N ASN A 571 1.04 -17.66 -38.52
CA ASN A 571 1.72 -16.62 -37.71
C ASN A 571 3.20 -16.96 -37.49
N ILE A 572 3.55 -18.25 -37.40
CA ILE A 572 4.95 -18.66 -37.32
C ILE A 572 5.70 -18.31 -38.61
N LEU A 573 5.14 -18.60 -39.78
CA LEU A 573 5.81 -18.37 -41.05
C LEU A 573 5.83 -16.89 -41.46
N LEU A 574 4.75 -16.15 -41.23
CA LEU A 574 4.58 -14.79 -41.74
C LEU A 574 4.89 -13.70 -40.71
N GLN A 575 4.86 -14.01 -39.43
CA GLN A 575 5.10 -13.05 -38.36
C GLN A 575 6.41 -13.33 -37.61
N PHE A 576 6.57 -14.54 -37.07
CA PHE A 576 7.72 -14.86 -36.24
C PHE A 576 9.04 -14.88 -37.03
N ILE A 577 9.09 -15.57 -38.15
CA ILE A 577 10.32 -15.69 -38.94
C ILE A 577 10.78 -14.33 -39.45
N PRO A 578 9.93 -13.50 -40.10
CA PRO A 578 10.32 -12.15 -40.49
C PRO A 578 10.81 -11.29 -39.32
N GLU A 579 10.10 -11.29 -38.19
CA GLU A 579 10.49 -10.51 -36.98
C GLU A 579 11.86 -10.95 -36.45
N MET A 580 12.09 -12.26 -36.38
CA MET A 580 13.36 -12.79 -35.91
C MET A 580 14.51 -12.47 -36.88
N ILE A 581 14.30 -12.57 -38.19
CA ILE A 581 15.33 -12.22 -39.17
C ILE A 581 15.63 -10.70 -39.07
N PHE A 582 14.65 -9.85 -39.01
CA PHE A 582 14.85 -8.42 -38.84
C PHE A 582 15.67 -8.09 -37.59
N MET A 583 15.28 -8.65 -36.45
CA MET A 583 15.99 -8.47 -35.20
C MET A 583 17.43 -8.93 -35.28
N LEU A 584 17.67 -10.13 -35.77
CA LEU A 584 19.01 -10.71 -35.88
C LEU A 584 19.89 -10.02 -36.91
N CYS A 585 19.36 -9.66 -38.09
CA CYS A 585 20.15 -9.04 -39.12
C CYS A 585 20.62 -7.63 -38.75
N LEU A 586 19.78 -6.84 -38.09
CA LEU A 586 20.16 -5.48 -37.67
C LEU A 586 20.85 -5.48 -36.32
N PHE A 587 20.15 -5.84 -35.28
CA PHE A 587 20.61 -5.71 -33.89
C PHE A 587 21.55 -6.83 -33.48
N GLY A 588 21.33 -8.05 -33.95
CA GLY A 588 22.23 -9.16 -33.72
C GLY A 588 23.60 -8.91 -34.39
N TYR A 589 23.61 -8.31 -35.59
CA TYR A 589 24.85 -7.86 -36.23
C TYR A 589 25.55 -6.73 -35.44
N LEU A 590 24.80 -5.78 -34.90
CA LEU A 590 25.37 -4.78 -34.01
C LEU A 590 26.05 -5.39 -32.79
N VAL A 591 25.43 -6.38 -32.15
CA VAL A 591 26.01 -7.12 -31.04
C VAL A 591 27.25 -7.89 -31.47
N PHE A 592 27.20 -8.52 -32.66
CA PHE A 592 28.35 -9.20 -33.23
C PHE A 592 29.53 -8.25 -33.46
N MET A 593 29.30 -7.08 -34.02
CA MET A 593 30.33 -6.07 -34.20
C MET A 593 30.96 -5.62 -32.87
N ILE A 594 30.15 -5.39 -31.84
CA ILE A 594 30.62 -4.99 -30.52
C ILE A 594 31.52 -6.08 -29.93
N ILE A 595 31.08 -7.34 -29.94
CA ILE A 595 31.82 -8.47 -29.38
C ILE A 595 33.10 -8.73 -30.17
N PHE A 596 33.01 -8.65 -31.52
CA PHE A 596 34.15 -8.82 -32.40
C PHE A 596 35.22 -7.77 -32.13
N LYS A 597 34.83 -6.50 -31.99
CA LYS A 597 35.72 -5.41 -31.64
C LYS A 597 36.39 -5.64 -30.29
N TRP A 598 35.68 -6.11 -29.30
CA TRP A 598 36.25 -6.40 -27.98
C TRP A 598 37.23 -7.56 -27.99
N CYS A 599 36.99 -8.58 -28.82
CA CYS A 599 37.85 -9.76 -28.89
C CYS A 599 39.08 -9.57 -29.79
N TYR A 600 38.91 -8.85 -30.91
CA TYR A 600 39.93 -8.73 -31.94
C TYR A 600 40.88 -7.55 -31.73
N TYR A 601 40.33 -6.39 -31.35
CA TYR A 601 41.13 -5.19 -31.17
C TYR A 601 41.75 -5.16 -29.77
N ASP A 602 43.05 -4.99 -29.74
CA ASP A 602 43.91 -4.99 -28.57
C ASP A 602 44.35 -3.56 -28.23
N VAL A 603 44.94 -3.35 -27.10
CA VAL A 603 45.51 -2.07 -26.65
C VAL A 603 46.49 -1.49 -27.66
N HIS A 604 47.30 -2.37 -28.29
CA HIS A 604 48.32 -1.93 -29.26
C HIS A 604 47.72 -1.41 -30.58
N VAL A 605 46.51 -1.78 -30.92
CA VAL A 605 45.80 -1.42 -32.18
C VAL A 605 44.68 -0.44 -31.93
N SER A 606 44.56 0.11 -30.73
CA SER A 606 43.45 0.96 -30.31
C SER A 606 43.24 2.20 -31.20
N GLN A 607 44.33 2.80 -31.72
CA GLN A 607 44.28 3.98 -32.62
C GLN A 607 43.73 3.65 -34.01
N LYS A 608 43.77 2.40 -34.43
CA LYS A 608 43.29 1.93 -35.74
C LYS A 608 41.90 1.31 -35.65
N ALA A 609 41.31 1.26 -34.45
CA ALA A 609 40.00 0.68 -34.27
C ALA A 609 38.91 1.53 -34.91
N PRO A 610 38.05 0.96 -35.78
CA PRO A 610 36.93 1.68 -36.40
C PRO A 610 35.82 1.94 -35.38
N SER A 611 34.99 2.97 -35.66
CA SER A 611 33.79 3.25 -34.88
C SER A 611 32.63 2.35 -35.29
N ILE A 612 32.07 1.61 -34.37
CA ILE A 612 30.91 0.74 -34.59
C ILE A 612 29.67 1.55 -34.96
N LEU A 613 29.46 2.69 -34.31
CA LEU A 613 28.31 3.55 -34.56
C LEU A 613 28.31 4.08 -35.99
N ILE A 614 29.49 4.51 -36.50
CA ILE A 614 29.61 5.02 -37.87
C ILE A 614 29.33 3.87 -38.86
N HIS A 615 29.85 2.68 -38.63
CA HIS A 615 29.53 1.51 -39.46
C HIS A 615 28.05 1.19 -39.49
N PHE A 616 27.39 1.22 -38.34
CA PHE A 616 25.97 0.97 -38.25
C PHE A 616 25.11 2.03 -38.97
N ILE A 617 25.46 3.31 -38.80
CA ILE A 617 24.83 4.42 -39.52
C ILE A 617 25.08 4.32 -41.02
N ASN A 618 26.30 4.03 -41.46
CA ASN A 618 26.62 3.90 -42.88
C ASN A 618 25.88 2.72 -43.52
N MET A 619 25.60 1.66 -42.80
CA MET A 619 24.75 0.57 -43.26
C MET A 619 23.31 1.05 -43.51
N PHE A 620 22.74 1.85 -42.66
CA PHE A 620 21.40 2.44 -42.88
C PHE A 620 21.35 3.49 -44.00
N MET A 621 22.45 4.26 -44.19
CA MET A 621 22.53 5.35 -45.16
C MET A 621 23.06 4.90 -46.57
N PHE A 622 23.26 3.60 -46.79
CA PHE A 622 23.84 3.03 -48.01
C PHE A 622 25.21 3.62 -48.40
N ASN A 623 25.91 4.14 -47.42
CA ASN A 623 27.23 4.71 -47.63
C ASN A 623 28.35 3.72 -47.28
N TYR A 624 28.73 2.90 -48.28
CA TYR A 624 29.73 1.83 -48.05
C TYR A 624 31.19 2.29 -48.30
N ASN A 625 31.39 3.47 -48.86
CA ASN A 625 32.71 3.99 -49.23
C ASN A 625 33.16 5.15 -48.34
N ASP A 626 32.95 5.09 -47.05
CA ASP A 626 33.47 6.13 -46.16
C ASP A 626 34.96 5.98 -45.89
N PRO A 627 35.83 6.90 -46.38
CA PRO A 627 37.26 6.82 -46.18
C PRO A 627 37.69 7.09 -44.73
N SER A 628 36.79 7.68 -43.91
CA SER A 628 37.10 8.07 -42.55
C SER A 628 37.10 6.90 -41.56
N ASN A 629 36.51 5.77 -41.94
CA ASN A 629 36.37 4.61 -41.04
C ASN A 629 36.87 3.33 -41.73
N ALA A 630 37.85 2.65 -41.16
CA ALA A 630 38.39 1.41 -41.71
C ALA A 630 37.39 0.24 -41.49
N PRO A 631 37.36 -0.76 -42.38
CA PRO A 631 36.50 -1.93 -42.18
C PRO A 631 36.94 -2.71 -40.94
N LEU A 632 35.97 -3.26 -40.21
CA LEU A 632 36.21 -4.00 -39.00
C LEU A 632 36.83 -5.39 -39.29
N TYR A 633 36.42 -6.00 -40.41
CA TYR A 633 36.93 -7.29 -40.94
C TYR A 633 36.87 -7.28 -42.45
N LYS A 634 37.60 -8.21 -43.09
CA LYS A 634 37.86 -8.20 -44.55
C LYS A 634 36.61 -8.13 -45.45
N HIS A 635 35.52 -8.77 -45.07
CA HIS A 635 34.28 -8.86 -45.89
C HIS A 635 33.10 -8.08 -45.31
N GLN A 636 33.39 -7.08 -44.49
CA GLN A 636 32.33 -6.32 -43.79
C GLN A 636 31.38 -5.63 -44.77
N LEU A 637 31.84 -5.01 -45.84
CA LEU A 637 31.02 -4.41 -46.87
C LEU A 637 30.01 -5.33 -47.48
N GLN A 638 30.42 -6.54 -47.86
CA GLN A 638 29.54 -7.57 -48.42
C GLN A 638 28.50 -8.06 -47.41
N ALA A 639 28.93 -8.30 -46.20
CA ALA A 639 28.02 -8.72 -45.13
C ALA A 639 26.98 -7.65 -44.76
N SER A 640 27.38 -6.38 -44.72
CA SER A 640 26.46 -5.28 -44.47
C SER A 640 25.44 -5.08 -45.56
N MET A 641 25.85 -5.21 -46.83
CA MET A 641 24.92 -5.16 -47.98
C MET A 641 23.90 -6.30 -47.94
N ILE A 642 24.34 -7.54 -47.69
CA ILE A 642 23.44 -8.70 -47.64
C ILE A 642 22.45 -8.56 -46.48
N GLN A 643 22.87 -8.10 -45.31
CA GLN A 643 21.98 -7.95 -44.17
C GLN A 643 20.92 -6.86 -44.37
N GLU A 644 21.30 -5.77 -45.00
CA GLU A 644 20.38 -4.68 -45.29
C GLU A 644 19.32 -5.07 -46.30
N HIS A 645 19.73 -5.71 -47.42
CA HIS A 645 18.78 -6.23 -48.39
C HIS A 645 17.86 -7.29 -47.78
N THR A 646 18.37 -8.13 -46.89
CA THR A 646 17.52 -9.12 -46.20
C THR A 646 16.51 -8.45 -45.29
N ALA A 647 16.91 -7.39 -44.55
CA ALA A 647 16.01 -6.63 -43.67
C ALA A 647 14.92 -5.90 -44.46
N GLU A 648 15.27 -5.25 -45.60
CA GLU A 648 14.31 -4.58 -46.48
C GLU A 648 13.33 -5.57 -47.14
N ASP A 649 13.80 -6.73 -47.62
CA ASP A 649 12.94 -7.75 -48.19
C ASP A 649 11.92 -8.26 -47.19
N ILE A 650 12.29 -8.40 -45.91
CA ILE A 650 11.41 -8.83 -44.83
C ILE A 650 10.38 -7.74 -44.48
N GLU A 651 10.80 -6.49 -44.43
CA GLU A 651 9.89 -5.37 -44.21
C GLU A 651 8.86 -5.28 -45.34
N GLY A 652 9.28 -5.51 -46.62
CA GLY A 652 8.41 -5.62 -47.76
C GLY A 652 7.44 -6.81 -47.68
N ASP A 653 7.92 -7.98 -47.22
CA ASP A 653 7.08 -9.18 -47.04
C ASP A 653 6.03 -9.02 -45.91
N ASN A 654 6.37 -8.30 -44.82
CA ASN A 654 5.42 -7.98 -43.74
C ASN A 654 4.30 -7.02 -44.20
N LEU A 655 4.53 -6.22 -45.26
CA LEU A 655 3.52 -5.36 -45.84
C LEU A 655 2.56 -6.12 -46.78
N ASN A 656 2.86 -7.36 -47.12
CA ASN A 656 1.95 -8.20 -47.91
C ASN A 656 0.74 -8.64 -47.05
N PRO A 657 -0.48 -8.60 -47.61
CA PRO A 657 -1.66 -8.95 -46.83
C PRO A 657 -1.64 -10.43 -46.40
N PRO A 658 -2.11 -10.70 -45.16
CA PRO A 658 -2.21 -12.07 -44.66
C PRO A 658 -3.11 -12.89 -45.59
N ARG A 659 -2.62 -14.08 -45.99
CA ARG A 659 -3.38 -15.01 -46.85
C ARG A 659 -4.59 -15.54 -46.06
N ARG A 660 -5.62 -15.92 -46.79
CA ARG A 660 -6.98 -16.40 -46.43
C ARG A 660 -7.24 -17.08 -45.08
N ALA A 661 -6.25 -17.51 -44.31
CA ALA A 661 -6.48 -18.21 -43.07
C ALA A 661 -6.78 -17.29 -41.86
N ASP A 662 -6.29 -16.05 -41.88
CA ASP A 662 -6.67 -15.05 -40.85
C ASP A 662 -8.11 -14.55 -41.08
N VAL A 663 -8.61 -14.65 -42.29
CA VAL A 663 -9.99 -14.31 -42.65
C VAL A 663 -11.00 -15.28 -42.04
N HIS A 664 -10.66 -16.57 -41.91
CA HIS A 664 -11.55 -17.58 -41.30
C HIS A 664 -11.75 -17.36 -39.77
N ARG A 665 -10.83 -16.72 -39.11
CA ARG A 665 -10.95 -16.46 -37.67
C ARG A 665 -11.77 -15.20 -37.38
N ALA A 666 -11.70 -14.22 -38.25
CA ALA A 666 -12.56 -13.02 -38.19
C ALA A 666 -14.03 -13.34 -38.56
N GLN A 667 -14.29 -14.44 -39.27
CA GLN A 667 -15.63 -14.87 -39.65
C GLN A 667 -16.41 -15.57 -38.52
N GLU A 668 -15.75 -16.08 -37.47
CA GLU A 668 -16.48 -16.73 -36.35
C GLU A 668 -17.04 -15.72 -35.32
N ASP A 669 -16.57 -14.49 -35.29
CA ASP A 669 -17.00 -13.54 -34.26
C ASP A 669 -17.93 -12.39 -34.73
N TYR A 670 -17.95 -12.01 -36.02
CA TYR A 670 -18.90 -11.04 -36.58
C TYR A 670 -19.03 -11.18 -38.10
N GLU A 671 -20.23 -11.08 -38.62
CA GLU A 671 -20.51 -10.83 -40.05
C GLU A 671 -20.06 -9.41 -40.45
N GLU A 672 -18.78 -9.08 -40.27
CA GLU A 672 -18.21 -7.87 -40.83
C GLU A 672 -17.77 -8.16 -42.25
N GLU A 673 -18.24 -7.31 -43.19
CA GLU A 673 -17.83 -7.37 -44.58
C GLU A 673 -16.30 -7.36 -44.68
N PHE A 674 -15.73 -8.34 -45.36
CA PHE A 674 -14.29 -8.41 -45.60
C PHE A 674 -13.85 -7.19 -46.39
N ASN A 675 -13.16 -6.24 -45.72
CA ASN A 675 -12.57 -5.08 -46.36
C ASN A 675 -11.05 -5.28 -46.41
N PHE A 676 -10.56 -5.62 -47.62
CA PHE A 676 -9.13 -5.81 -47.86
C PHE A 676 -8.30 -4.58 -47.49
N GLY A 677 -8.84 -3.39 -47.77
CA GLY A 677 -8.17 -2.13 -47.46
C GLY A 677 -7.86 -1.96 -45.97
N ASP A 678 -8.84 -2.27 -45.14
CA ASP A 678 -8.67 -2.12 -43.67
C ASP A 678 -7.68 -3.14 -43.12
N ILE A 679 -7.71 -4.38 -43.61
CA ILE A 679 -6.77 -5.42 -43.19
C ILE A 679 -5.35 -5.06 -43.62
N PHE A 680 -5.18 -4.57 -44.85
CA PHE A 680 -3.87 -4.12 -45.33
C PHE A 680 -3.31 -2.95 -44.54
N VAL A 681 -4.13 -1.94 -44.26
CA VAL A 681 -3.74 -0.78 -43.44
C VAL A 681 -3.38 -1.24 -42.02
N HIS A 682 -4.16 -2.14 -41.41
CA HIS A 682 -3.89 -2.68 -40.08
C HIS A 682 -2.54 -3.43 -40.05
N GLN A 683 -2.29 -4.28 -41.06
CA GLN A 683 -1.01 -4.99 -41.14
C GLN A 683 0.18 -4.06 -41.38
N ALA A 684 0.02 -3.02 -42.20
CA ALA A 684 1.05 -2.03 -42.45
C ALA A 684 1.38 -1.25 -41.18
N ILE A 685 0.35 -0.82 -40.42
CA ILE A 685 0.53 -0.16 -39.14
C ILE A 685 1.27 -1.07 -38.15
N HIS A 686 0.87 -2.35 -38.07
CA HIS A 686 1.52 -3.32 -37.15
C HIS A 686 3.01 -3.53 -37.50
N THR A 687 3.34 -3.64 -38.79
CA THR A 687 4.73 -3.77 -39.26
C THR A 687 5.58 -2.54 -38.95
N ILE A 688 5.05 -1.35 -39.24
CA ILE A 688 5.73 -0.10 -38.93
C ILE A 688 5.92 0.03 -37.39
N GLU A 689 4.88 -0.28 -36.62
CA GLU A 689 4.96 -0.26 -35.14
C GLU A 689 6.04 -1.22 -34.62
N TYR A 690 6.13 -2.44 -35.17
CA TYR A 690 7.17 -3.38 -34.77
C TYR A 690 8.58 -2.88 -35.12
N CYS A 691 8.83 -2.44 -36.33
CA CYS A 691 10.15 -1.96 -36.76
C CYS A 691 10.61 -0.73 -35.97
N LEU A 692 9.75 0.27 -35.86
CA LEU A 692 10.04 1.47 -35.05
C LEU A 692 10.13 1.15 -33.56
N GLY A 693 9.29 0.24 -33.09
CA GLY A 693 9.31 -0.25 -31.72
C GLY A 693 10.62 -0.94 -31.37
N CYS A 694 11.17 -1.78 -32.25
CA CYS A 694 12.48 -2.42 -32.02
C CYS A 694 13.62 -1.40 -31.88
N ILE A 695 13.65 -0.38 -32.74
CA ILE A 695 14.66 0.68 -32.67
C ILE A 695 14.50 1.49 -31.39
N SER A 696 13.28 1.91 -31.08
CA SER A 696 12.96 2.67 -29.86
C SER A 696 13.26 1.87 -28.59
N ASN A 697 12.91 0.60 -28.53
CA ASN A 697 13.14 -0.26 -27.38
C ASN A 697 14.65 -0.49 -27.17
N THR A 698 15.41 -0.69 -28.24
CA THR A 698 16.87 -0.79 -28.15
C THR A 698 17.47 0.48 -27.56
N ALA A 699 17.00 1.65 -28.00
CA ALA A 699 17.41 2.93 -27.41
C ALA A 699 16.97 3.07 -25.94
N SER A 700 15.79 2.54 -25.58
CA SER A 700 15.30 2.56 -24.18
C SER A 700 16.18 1.75 -23.23
N TYR A 701 16.82 0.68 -23.69
CA TYR A 701 17.76 -0.07 -22.87
C TYR A 701 19.04 0.70 -22.49
N LEU A 702 19.32 1.81 -23.15
CA LEU A 702 20.38 2.72 -22.71
C LEU A 702 20.14 3.33 -21.32
N ARG A 703 18.95 3.20 -20.79
CA ARG A 703 18.65 3.54 -19.39
C ARG A 703 19.48 2.72 -18.39
N LEU A 704 19.80 1.48 -18.73
CA LEU A 704 20.69 0.66 -17.91
C LEU A 704 22.04 1.35 -17.73
N TRP A 705 22.61 1.85 -18.83
CA TRP A 705 23.82 2.64 -18.78
C TRP A 705 23.68 3.93 -17.98
N ALA A 706 22.67 4.73 -18.31
CA ALA A 706 22.49 6.04 -17.70
C ALA A 706 22.30 5.96 -16.18
N LEU A 707 21.46 5.05 -15.73
CA LEU A 707 21.20 4.88 -14.28
C LEU A 707 22.38 4.25 -13.54
N SER A 708 23.06 3.28 -14.14
CA SER A 708 24.26 2.70 -13.56
C SER A 708 25.36 3.74 -13.38
N LEU A 709 25.57 4.58 -14.38
CA LEU A 709 26.53 5.67 -14.31
C LEU A 709 26.13 6.72 -13.27
N ALA A 710 24.88 7.13 -13.25
CA ALA A 710 24.37 8.08 -12.27
C ALA A 710 24.53 7.60 -10.85
N HIS A 711 24.24 6.33 -10.59
CA HIS A 711 24.45 5.72 -9.27
C HIS A 711 25.92 5.73 -8.84
N ALA A 712 26.81 5.34 -9.73
CA ALA A 712 28.26 5.34 -9.45
C ALA A 712 28.78 6.75 -9.15
N GLU A 713 28.40 7.74 -9.96
CA GLU A 713 28.81 9.13 -9.77
C GLU A 713 28.23 9.75 -8.50
N LEU A 714 26.97 9.46 -8.19
CA LEU A 714 26.33 9.95 -6.97
C LEU A 714 26.99 9.35 -5.71
N SER A 715 27.36 8.08 -5.77
CA SER A 715 28.12 7.41 -4.71
C SER A 715 29.49 8.04 -4.50
N GLU A 716 30.21 8.38 -5.59
CA GLU A 716 31.50 9.03 -5.54
C GLU A 716 31.42 10.45 -4.97
N VAL A 717 30.43 11.22 -5.39
CA VAL A 717 30.17 12.56 -4.85
C VAL A 717 29.90 12.50 -3.35
N LEU A 718 29.05 11.58 -2.93
CA LEU A 718 28.73 11.42 -1.50
C LEU A 718 29.98 11.06 -0.69
N TRP A 719 30.82 10.16 -1.19
CA TRP A 719 32.08 9.80 -0.54
C TRP A 719 33.04 10.99 -0.45
N THR A 720 33.27 11.68 -1.55
CA THR A 720 34.23 12.80 -1.61
C THR A 720 33.78 14.01 -0.83
N MET A 721 32.50 14.35 -0.87
CA MET A 721 31.99 15.55 -0.19
C MET A 721 31.69 15.35 1.29
N VAL A 722 31.32 14.17 1.72
CA VAL A 722 30.96 13.93 3.12
C VAL A 722 32.07 13.19 3.86
N MET A 723 32.43 11.99 3.42
CA MET A 723 33.35 11.14 4.17
C MET A 723 34.79 11.65 4.17
N ASN A 724 35.24 12.20 3.06
CA ASN A 724 36.61 12.72 2.94
C ASN A 724 36.88 13.92 3.85
N ILE A 725 35.86 14.74 4.16
CA ILE A 725 35.99 15.83 5.14
C ILE A 725 36.29 15.25 6.53
N GLY A 726 35.60 14.18 6.94
CA GLY A 726 35.86 13.51 8.20
C GLY A 726 37.27 12.94 8.29
N LEU A 727 37.74 12.30 7.24
CA LEU A 727 39.04 11.65 7.20
C LEU A 727 40.24 12.64 7.21
N ARG A 728 40.01 13.89 6.82
CA ARG A 728 41.05 14.95 6.88
C ARG A 728 41.26 15.55 8.27
N LEU A 729 40.31 15.37 9.18
CA LEU A 729 40.43 15.90 10.56
C LEU A 729 41.51 15.17 11.36
N ARG A 730 42.37 15.91 12.01
CA ARG A 730 43.45 15.37 12.84
C ARG A 730 43.23 15.68 14.33
N GLY A 731 43.73 14.81 15.21
CA GLY A 731 43.67 14.96 16.65
C GLY A 731 42.48 14.34 17.34
N TRP A 732 42.34 14.50 18.64
CA TRP A 732 41.24 13.95 19.46
C TRP A 732 39.86 14.45 19.03
N GLY A 733 39.76 15.73 18.64
CA GLY A 733 38.54 16.31 18.06
C GLY A 733 38.19 15.70 16.72
N GLY A 734 39.19 15.21 15.97
CA GLY A 734 38.99 14.50 14.72
C GLY A 734 38.29 13.16 14.91
N LEU A 735 38.57 12.43 16.00
CA LEU A 735 37.88 11.17 16.29
C LEU A 735 36.37 11.32 16.46
N VAL A 736 35.96 12.31 17.25
CA VAL A 736 34.52 12.61 17.43
C VAL A 736 33.91 13.16 16.13
N GLY A 737 34.65 13.98 15.40
CA GLY A 737 34.26 14.51 14.09
C GLY A 737 33.99 13.40 13.06
N VAL A 738 34.90 12.42 12.97
CA VAL A 738 34.72 11.26 12.08
C VAL A 738 33.47 10.44 12.43
N PHE A 739 33.22 10.24 13.71
CA PHE A 739 32.02 9.52 14.17
C PHE A 739 30.72 10.21 13.73
N ILE A 740 30.63 11.52 13.93
CA ILE A 740 29.45 12.30 13.54
C ILE A 740 29.29 12.33 12.02
N ILE A 741 30.38 12.57 11.27
CA ILE A 741 30.35 12.61 9.81
C ILE A 741 30.02 11.24 9.23
N PHE A 742 30.52 10.16 9.82
CA PHE A 742 30.15 8.80 9.42
C PHE A 742 28.67 8.52 9.64
N ALA A 743 28.08 8.97 10.75
CA ALA A 743 26.65 8.86 10.99
C ALA A 743 25.83 9.61 9.93
N VAL A 744 26.23 10.83 9.59
CA VAL A 744 25.60 11.61 8.51
C VAL A 744 25.76 10.89 7.17
N PHE A 745 26.95 10.39 6.87
CA PHE A 745 27.21 9.62 5.64
C PHE A 745 26.32 8.37 5.56
N ALA A 746 26.18 7.61 6.63
CA ALA A 746 25.34 6.42 6.67
C ALA A 746 23.87 6.75 6.44
N VAL A 747 23.35 7.80 7.07
CA VAL A 747 21.96 8.25 6.88
C VAL A 747 21.72 8.71 5.44
N LEU A 748 22.62 9.51 4.87
CA LEU A 748 22.53 9.98 3.50
C LEU A 748 22.64 8.81 2.50
N THR A 749 23.50 7.84 2.74
CA THR A 749 23.64 6.64 1.90
C THR A 749 22.33 5.87 1.88
N VAL A 750 21.73 5.61 3.03
CA VAL A 750 20.46 4.91 3.09
C VAL A 750 19.34 5.72 2.42
N ALA A 751 19.21 6.98 2.73
CA ALA A 751 18.11 7.81 2.23
C ALA A 751 18.21 8.05 0.71
N ILE A 752 19.37 8.44 0.22
CA ILE A 752 19.54 8.83 -1.20
C ILE A 752 19.83 7.61 -2.07
N LEU A 753 20.87 6.86 -1.75
CA LEU A 753 21.35 5.79 -2.63
C LEU A 753 20.49 4.53 -2.55
N LEU A 754 20.09 4.11 -1.37
CA LEU A 754 19.29 2.89 -1.22
C LEU A 754 17.80 3.14 -1.49
N ILE A 755 17.22 4.17 -0.94
CA ILE A 755 15.78 4.40 -1.08
C ILE A 755 15.47 5.11 -2.39
N MET A 756 16.00 6.30 -2.62
CA MET A 756 15.65 7.08 -3.81
C MET A 756 16.17 6.45 -5.10
N GLU A 757 17.46 6.16 -5.17
CA GLU A 757 18.07 5.55 -6.36
C GLU A 757 17.61 4.10 -6.55
N GLY A 758 17.44 3.35 -5.50
CA GLY A 758 16.89 2.00 -5.55
C GLY A 758 15.47 1.98 -6.07
N LEU A 759 14.60 2.91 -5.64
CA LEU A 759 13.25 3.03 -6.16
C LEU A 759 13.24 3.45 -7.63
N SER A 760 14.09 4.40 -8.02
CA SER A 760 14.25 4.81 -9.42
C SER A 760 14.69 3.65 -10.31
N ALA A 761 15.69 2.90 -9.91
CA ALA A 761 16.16 1.72 -10.62
C ALA A 761 15.07 0.62 -10.72
N PHE A 762 14.31 0.42 -9.65
CA PHE A 762 13.17 -0.50 -9.63
C PHE A 762 12.11 -0.12 -10.66
N LEU A 763 11.69 1.14 -10.69
CA LEU A 763 10.67 1.62 -11.63
C LEU A 763 11.15 1.53 -13.09
N HIS A 764 12.41 1.81 -13.35
CA HIS A 764 12.96 1.69 -14.69
C HIS A 764 13.13 0.23 -15.12
N ALA A 765 13.53 -0.67 -14.24
CA ALA A 765 13.55 -2.11 -14.50
C ALA A 765 12.14 -2.65 -14.78
N LEU A 766 11.16 -2.19 -14.03
CA LEU A 766 9.76 -2.52 -14.23
C LEU A 766 9.26 -2.09 -15.61
N ARG A 767 9.58 -0.85 -16.02
CA ARG A 767 9.23 -0.34 -17.35
C ARG A 767 9.88 -1.17 -18.46
N LEU A 768 11.17 -1.49 -18.33
CA LEU A 768 11.88 -2.31 -19.31
C LEU A 768 11.24 -3.70 -19.46
N HIS A 769 10.75 -4.29 -18.37
CA HIS A 769 10.05 -5.56 -18.45
C HIS A 769 8.68 -5.44 -19.10
N TRP A 770 7.92 -4.41 -18.78
CA TRP A 770 6.57 -4.25 -19.28
C TRP A 770 6.53 -3.87 -20.76
N VAL A 771 7.24 -2.82 -21.14
CA VAL A 771 7.15 -2.25 -22.47
C VAL A 771 8.02 -2.99 -23.47
N GLU A 772 9.27 -3.30 -23.12
CA GLU A 772 10.24 -3.83 -24.06
C GLU A 772 10.25 -5.36 -24.13
N PHE A 773 9.90 -6.04 -23.05
CA PHE A 773 9.94 -7.51 -23.01
C PHE A 773 8.56 -8.14 -23.14
N GLN A 774 7.63 -7.84 -22.25
CA GLN A 774 6.33 -8.50 -22.22
C GLN A 774 5.47 -8.13 -23.44
N ASN A 775 5.60 -6.91 -23.94
CA ASN A 775 4.87 -6.49 -25.13
C ASN A 775 5.17 -7.35 -26.38
N LYS A 776 6.30 -8.03 -26.42
CA LYS A 776 6.68 -8.89 -27.54
C LYS A 776 5.85 -10.17 -27.64
N PHE A 777 5.38 -10.71 -26.54
CA PHE A 777 4.68 -12.01 -26.50
C PHE A 777 3.42 -12.04 -25.64
N TYR A 778 3.20 -11.04 -24.80
CA TYR A 778 2.14 -11.02 -23.82
C TYR A 778 1.05 -10.03 -24.19
N VAL A 779 -0.15 -10.53 -24.49
CA VAL A 779 -1.28 -9.69 -24.90
C VAL A 779 -1.96 -9.01 -23.71
N GLY A 780 -2.16 -9.74 -22.62
CA GLY A 780 -2.68 -9.19 -21.37
C GLY A 780 -4.17 -8.80 -21.41
N ALA A 781 -4.96 -9.42 -22.29
CA ALA A 781 -6.39 -9.13 -22.46
C ALA A 781 -7.34 -10.09 -21.74
N GLY A 782 -6.81 -11.01 -20.93
CA GLY A 782 -7.58 -11.96 -20.14
C GLY A 782 -8.13 -11.33 -18.84
N TYR A 783 -8.88 -12.12 -18.11
CA TYR A 783 -9.35 -11.74 -16.76
C TYR A 783 -8.87 -12.74 -15.71
N LYS A 784 -8.63 -12.22 -14.52
CA LYS A 784 -8.07 -12.99 -13.42
C LYS A 784 -9.12 -13.92 -12.81
N PHE A 785 -8.69 -15.14 -12.49
CA PHE A 785 -9.47 -16.05 -11.67
C PHE A 785 -9.59 -15.53 -10.24
N SER A 786 -10.82 -15.30 -9.79
CA SER A 786 -11.15 -14.83 -8.42
C SER A 786 -11.91 -15.92 -7.69
N PRO A 787 -11.25 -16.86 -7.01
CA PRO A 787 -11.94 -17.92 -6.30
C PRO A 787 -12.71 -17.37 -5.11
N PHE A 788 -13.89 -17.95 -4.86
CA PHE A 788 -14.61 -17.70 -3.63
C PHE A 788 -13.86 -18.35 -2.46
N SER A 789 -13.26 -17.55 -1.63
CA SER A 789 -12.47 -17.99 -0.48
C SER A 789 -12.77 -17.13 0.73
N PHE A 790 -13.10 -17.74 1.84
CA PHE A 790 -13.29 -17.02 3.10
C PHE A 790 -12.02 -16.34 3.59
N LYS A 791 -10.86 -16.94 3.33
CA LYS A 791 -9.58 -16.32 3.70
C LYS A 791 -9.38 -14.98 3.00
N ASN A 792 -9.65 -14.90 1.70
CA ASN A 792 -9.52 -13.68 0.92
C ASN A 792 -10.51 -12.60 1.37
N ILE A 793 -11.73 -13.01 1.73
CA ILE A 793 -12.78 -12.09 2.22
C ILE A 793 -12.40 -11.52 3.59
N LEU A 794 -11.93 -12.37 4.50
CA LEU A 794 -11.50 -11.95 5.85
C LEU A 794 -10.25 -11.06 5.83
N ASP A 795 -9.35 -11.28 4.86
CA ASP A 795 -8.15 -10.47 4.68
C ASP A 795 -8.42 -9.14 3.93
N GLY A 796 -9.67 -8.91 3.47
CA GLY A 796 -10.07 -7.71 2.75
C GLY A 796 -9.44 -7.55 1.35
N THR A 797 -8.98 -8.66 0.75
CA THR A 797 -8.33 -8.66 -0.58
C THR A 797 -9.33 -8.71 -1.74
N VAL A 798 -10.60 -8.97 -1.46
CA VAL A 798 -11.69 -8.92 -2.44
C VAL A 798 -12.43 -7.61 -2.22
N GLU A 799 -12.35 -6.70 -3.17
CA GLU A 799 -13.24 -5.54 -3.24
C GLU A 799 -14.68 -6.05 -3.44
N GLU A 800 -15.61 -5.51 -2.68
CA GLU A 800 -17.05 -5.87 -2.71
C GLU A 800 -17.68 -5.69 -4.09
#